data_e15cf0e743700472724394fc29cc7645
#
_entry.id   e15cf0e743700472724394fc29cc7645
#
_cell.length_a   1.000
_cell.length_b   1.000
_cell.length_c   1.000
_cell.angle_alpha   90.00
_cell.angle_beta   90.00
_cell.angle_gamma   90.00
#
_symmetry.space_group_name_H-M   'P 1'
#
loop_
_entity.id
_entity.type
_entity.pdbx_description
1 polymer ?
#
loop_
_entity_poly.entity_id
_entity_poly.type
_entity_poly.pdbx_seq_one_letter_code
_entity_poly.pdbx_strand_id
1 'polypeptide(L)'
;MRVKNILLTLYLAGASTAYGTPKQIHQTTNSSLVFVENKGQVTDQYQQSRSDIDFRIGGNGVNLFVGSAAMHYQWVQPTGIKVVAGDTLQEYTTYRMDVQLVGANPNAKVVKEQKQDFYERYYTSQFGEQGATAYSYQKVTYKEVYPNIDWVLYVKNNTVEYDFVLRPGGKVSDIQLQYAGATKLTVNSNGSLSATTPFGTVTEAAPVSFQQADGKPVTSKFVLNNNTLSFSTGSYSGTLVIDPTLSWATYYGDVSAEMIRNGCVTGDQYGNGYFGGSTSSINNIATIGSHSSTLEGNYDAFLVKFNSLGNRIWATYYGGTAAENTYAITCDSIGNVYLSGYTQSTTSIATTGAYQVTLSGNTDAFVVKFDSAGVRQWGTYYGGTGAEQCYAIACDKQNNVIITGNTQSSSGISVPTAYQSIFGGGSDAFVAKFSNIGTLKWATYYGGSQIDFGHGVASDLNNNIYLTGYTRSTNNIASAGAFQTSWIALDDAFLVKFDSSGVRQWGTYYGGSALDRGHSVCTDNSNNVYIMGNSASSTGIATPNSTQSTYGGGTASDIFLAKFDNLGNRVWGTYYGGNSIDDGISMSFDPQRNYLYLFGRSGSAGLATAGAWKDTIEGNADALLMKFDTAGLVIWATYFGGEGTEFGYGVFCNNFSQVFIGGQTNSIANLSTSGSFQSVNAGLNEGYFALFNDCELTAPDTITGSDTVCRGTLYTYTTPIVPGAVSYTWTLPNGWTGSSSTNSIDITTGANTDTIKVAVVFACGVSTETEKVITVNPLPTISTTGNNTACFGDSVSLTSSEGLTYQWLKNNTVITNATDTSFKAYESGNYAVIVTNNLGCSDTSEAMEIIIHPLPVPVITANSMELSTGAYSSYQWYHNGTPITGAVNQAYTMVVTTGAYTVFVTDANGCSAMSQPFRGGTDISQTDINNYVSVFPNPFNDWIYIDMKQSGLSVEVTSIDGRYILSHKGSGKIEVSSLTNGVYIFKILDSRSQTIAVSKYVKSSR
;
A
#
# COMPACT_ATOMS: atom_id res chain seq x y z
N MET A 1 14.86 2.99 -12.65
CA MET A 1 15.77 2.03 -12.02
C MET A 1 15.60 2.14 -10.52
N ARG A 2 15.31 1.05 -9.88
CA ARG A 2 15.36 0.94 -8.42
C ARG A 2 16.59 0.12 -8.10
N VAL A 3 17.59 0.67 -7.43
CA VAL A 3 18.66 -0.12 -6.81
C VAL A 3 18.12 -0.45 -5.43
N LYS A 4 17.74 -1.70 -5.21
CA LYS A 4 17.11 -2.20 -3.98
C LYS A 4 18.14 -2.97 -3.15
N ASN A 5 18.01 -2.86 -1.84
CA ASN A 5 18.74 -3.58 -0.81
C ASN A 5 20.20 -3.18 -0.64
N ILE A 6 20.38 -2.00 -0.08
CA ILE A 6 21.57 -1.76 0.72
C ILE A 6 21.16 -2.06 2.16
N LEU A 7 21.42 -3.28 2.60
CA LEU A 7 21.12 -3.73 3.96
C LEU A 7 22.11 -3.08 4.92
N LEU A 8 21.61 -2.16 5.71
CA LEU A 8 22.40 -1.49 6.75
C LEU A 8 22.41 -2.36 8.00
N THR A 9 23.36 -3.28 8.11
CA THR A 9 23.48 -4.10 9.31
C THR A 9 24.32 -3.41 10.38
N LEU A 10 23.64 -2.99 11.44
CA LEU A 10 24.29 -2.44 12.64
C LEU A 10 24.61 -3.54 13.65
N TYR A 11 25.89 -3.84 13.86
CA TYR A 11 26.36 -4.68 14.96
C TYR A 11 26.48 -3.87 16.25
N LEU A 12 25.76 -4.27 17.29
CA LEU A 12 25.83 -3.68 18.62
C LEU A 12 26.02 -4.76 19.69
N ALA A 13 27.18 -4.73 20.32
CA ALA A 13 27.39 -5.38 21.60
C ALA A 13 26.85 -4.48 22.72
N GLY A 14 25.99 -5.05 23.57
CA GLY A 14 25.25 -4.28 24.58
C GLY A 14 26.05 -3.87 25.82
N ALA A 15 25.56 -2.84 26.47
CA ALA A 15 25.54 -2.68 27.94
C ALA A 15 24.60 -1.55 28.36
N SER A 16 23.76 -1.87 29.33
CA SER A 16 22.81 -0.97 30.00
C SER A 16 23.48 -0.11 31.06
N THR A 17 23.06 1.13 31.28
CA THR A 17 22.47 1.68 32.52
C THR A 17 22.38 3.21 32.49
N ALA A 18 21.35 3.71 33.14
CA ALA A 18 20.87 5.09 33.15
C ALA A 18 21.68 6.02 34.07
N TYR A 19 21.61 7.37 33.79
CA TYR A 19 21.16 8.38 34.74
C TYR A 19 21.03 9.79 34.13
N GLY A 20 19.89 10.42 34.40
CA GLY A 20 19.73 11.83 34.63
C GLY A 20 19.61 12.84 33.51
N THR A 21 18.46 12.86 32.80
CA THR A 21 17.88 14.02 32.09
C THR A 21 16.37 14.03 32.27
N PRO A 22 15.63 15.11 31.99
CA PRO A 22 14.26 15.26 32.47
C PRO A 22 13.35 14.13 31.99
N LYS A 23 12.51 13.70 32.93
CA LYS A 23 11.62 12.55 32.90
C LYS A 23 10.90 12.38 31.57
N GLN A 24 11.40 11.51 30.68
CA GLN A 24 10.63 10.88 29.63
C GLN A 24 9.86 9.71 30.26
N ILE A 25 8.56 9.75 30.18
CA ILE A 25 7.73 8.59 30.54
C ILE A 25 7.81 7.65 29.35
N HIS A 26 8.70 6.67 29.41
CA HIS A 26 8.74 5.56 28.46
C HIS A 26 7.77 4.47 28.92
N GLN A 27 6.69 4.27 28.18
CA GLN A 27 6.09 2.94 28.13
C GLN A 27 6.94 2.09 27.18
N THR A 28 7.61 1.08 27.75
CA THR A 28 8.38 0.07 27.00
C THR A 28 7.43 -0.90 26.31
N THR A 29 7.10 -0.63 25.06
CA THR A 29 6.73 -1.65 24.09
C THR A 29 7.80 -1.66 23.01
N ASN A 30 8.19 -2.83 22.48
CA ASN A 30 9.20 -3.01 21.43
C ASN A 30 9.02 -1.96 20.32
N SER A 31 9.81 -0.88 20.37
CA SER A 31 9.72 0.17 19.35
C SER A 31 10.50 -0.28 18.13
N SER A 32 9.78 -0.57 17.04
CA SER A 32 10.37 -0.65 15.70
C SER A 32 11.07 0.67 15.38
N LEU A 33 12.18 0.63 14.64
CA LEU A 33 12.84 1.84 14.13
C LEU A 33 11.84 2.67 13.30
N VAL A 34 11.90 4.00 13.43
CA VAL A 34 11.05 4.93 12.68
C VAL A 34 11.83 6.20 12.33
N PHE A 35 11.45 6.85 11.24
CA PHE A 35 11.92 8.18 10.86
C PHE A 35 11.14 9.23 11.63
N VAL A 36 11.75 9.82 12.67
CA VAL A 36 11.16 10.92 13.43
C VAL A 36 11.55 12.23 12.77
N GLU A 37 10.55 13.03 12.35
CA GLU A 37 10.81 14.31 11.67
C GLU A 37 11.54 15.31 12.56
N ASN A 38 12.45 16.09 11.95
CA ASN A 38 13.09 17.20 12.62
C ASN A 38 12.21 18.45 12.55
N LYS A 39 11.84 18.97 13.69
CA LYS A 39 11.13 20.25 13.88
C LYS A 39 12.01 21.34 14.49
N GLY A 40 13.34 21.13 14.48
CA GLY A 40 14.33 21.96 15.13
C GLY A 40 14.93 21.35 16.40
N GLN A 41 14.47 20.16 16.81
CA GLN A 41 15.00 19.45 17.99
C GLN A 41 16.37 18.78 17.73
N VAL A 42 16.77 18.59 16.49
CA VAL A 42 18.11 18.10 16.17
C VAL A 42 19.08 19.27 16.18
N THR A 43 20.06 19.23 17.05
CA THR A 43 21.06 20.29 17.23
C THR A 43 22.48 19.73 17.13
N ASP A 44 23.44 20.59 16.82
CA ASP A 44 24.87 20.28 16.88
C ASP A 44 25.42 20.36 18.33
N GLN A 45 26.71 20.14 18.48
CA GLN A 45 27.40 20.22 19.79
C GLN A 45 27.40 21.62 20.42
N TYR A 46 27.07 22.65 19.68
CA TYR A 46 26.93 24.04 20.13
C TYR A 46 25.46 24.44 20.33
N GLN A 47 24.53 23.45 20.33
CA GLN A 47 23.08 23.62 20.44
C GLN A 47 22.46 24.46 19.30
N GLN A 48 23.15 24.57 18.16
CA GLN A 48 22.59 25.18 16.96
C GLN A 48 21.70 24.16 16.23
N SER A 49 20.51 24.60 15.80
CA SER A 49 19.57 23.73 15.08
C SER A 49 20.16 23.31 13.72
N ARG A 50 20.03 22.01 13.42
CA ARG A 50 20.48 21.37 12.18
C ARG A 50 19.32 21.33 11.18
N SER A 51 19.13 22.41 10.44
CA SER A 51 18.10 22.52 9.40
C SER A 51 18.39 21.69 8.14
N ASP A 52 19.61 21.18 8.00
CA ASP A 52 20.03 20.25 6.94
C ASP A 52 19.61 18.81 7.20
N ILE A 53 19.10 18.51 8.40
CA ILE A 53 18.57 17.20 8.79
C ILE A 53 17.04 17.26 8.76
N ASP A 54 16.42 16.33 8.05
CA ASP A 54 14.96 16.18 7.96
C ASP A 54 14.40 15.15 8.95
N PHE A 55 15.16 14.07 9.20
CA PHE A 55 14.74 12.95 10.05
C PHE A 55 15.85 12.45 10.93
N ARG A 56 15.44 11.95 12.10
CA ARG A 56 16.28 11.20 13.02
C ARG A 56 15.73 9.78 13.15
N ILE A 57 16.63 8.80 13.16
CA ILE A 57 16.35 7.41 13.51
C ILE A 57 17.29 7.06 14.65
N GLY A 58 16.77 6.68 15.81
CA GLY A 58 17.57 6.35 16.99
C GLY A 58 17.31 4.93 17.46
N GLY A 59 18.36 4.23 17.88
CA GLY A 59 18.26 2.90 18.49
C GLY A 59 19.65 2.38 18.90
N ASN A 60 19.72 1.73 20.05
CA ASN A 60 20.82 0.89 20.56
C ASN A 60 22.24 1.47 20.36
N GLY A 61 22.47 2.77 20.67
CA GLY A 61 23.83 3.37 20.70
C GLY A 61 24.33 3.94 19.36
N VAL A 62 23.51 3.85 18.29
CA VAL A 62 23.78 4.56 17.04
C VAL A 62 22.57 5.40 16.66
N ASN A 63 22.80 6.65 16.34
CA ASN A 63 21.81 7.52 15.72
C ASN A 63 22.12 7.67 14.23
N LEU A 64 21.10 7.58 13.40
CA LEU A 64 21.16 7.91 11.99
C LEU A 64 20.35 9.19 11.76
N PHE A 65 20.97 10.17 11.11
CA PHE A 65 20.32 11.40 10.71
C PHE A 65 20.29 11.47 9.19
N VAL A 66 19.17 11.86 8.62
CA VAL A 66 18.95 11.89 7.17
C VAL A 66 18.49 13.27 6.75
N GLY A 67 19.13 13.81 5.73
CA GLY A 67 18.72 15.02 5.02
C GLY A 67 18.72 14.80 3.52
N SER A 68 18.36 15.81 2.73
CA SER A 68 18.12 15.70 1.28
C SER A 68 19.33 15.26 0.43
N ALA A 69 20.53 15.29 0.98
CA ALA A 69 21.75 14.96 0.24
C ALA A 69 22.75 14.10 1.05
N ALA A 70 22.39 13.65 2.25
CA ALA A 70 23.31 12.90 3.10
C ALA A 70 22.63 12.06 4.19
N MET A 71 23.35 11.01 4.63
CA MET A 71 23.10 10.27 5.85
C MET A 71 24.28 10.47 6.81
N HIS A 72 23.99 10.61 8.10
CA HIS A 72 24.99 10.84 9.12
C HIS A 72 24.84 9.79 10.23
N TYR A 73 25.83 8.93 10.39
CA TYR A 73 25.92 7.94 11.45
C TYR A 73 26.64 8.55 12.63
N GLN A 74 26.10 8.41 13.81
CA GLN A 74 26.69 8.85 15.05
C GLN A 74 26.67 7.73 16.09
N TRP A 75 27.85 7.25 16.44
CA TRP A 75 28.03 6.31 17.57
C TRP A 75 28.26 7.09 18.85
N VAL A 76 27.73 6.61 19.95
CA VAL A 76 27.87 7.18 21.30
C VAL A 76 28.23 6.05 22.25
N GLN A 77 29.43 6.10 22.81
CA GLN A 77 29.87 5.10 23.80
C GLN A 77 30.21 5.78 25.12
N PRO A 78 29.76 5.22 26.26
CA PRO A 78 30.18 5.71 27.57
C PRO A 78 31.68 5.40 27.79
N THR A 79 32.47 6.39 28.19
CA THR A 79 33.91 6.27 28.32
C THR A 79 34.41 6.43 29.77
N GLY A 80 33.60 6.96 30.66
CA GLY A 80 33.98 7.15 32.04
C GLY A 80 32.90 7.84 32.86
N ILE A 81 33.17 7.95 34.14
CA ILE A 81 32.32 8.68 35.09
C ILE A 81 33.18 9.81 35.66
N LYS A 82 32.67 11.03 35.60
CA LYS A 82 33.30 12.22 36.20
C LYS A 82 32.46 12.78 37.32
N VAL A 83 33.07 13.04 38.49
CA VAL A 83 32.37 13.69 39.63
C VAL A 83 32.67 15.19 39.56
N VAL A 84 31.62 16.02 39.37
CA VAL A 84 31.72 17.47 39.34
C VAL A 84 30.74 18.05 40.35
N ALA A 85 31.25 18.77 41.35
CA ALA A 85 30.46 19.42 42.40
C ALA A 85 29.54 18.47 43.19
N GLY A 86 29.91 17.18 43.31
CA GLY A 86 29.12 16.16 44.03
C GLY A 86 28.16 15.36 43.13
N ASP A 87 27.92 15.78 41.90
CA ASP A 87 27.12 15.06 40.93
C ASP A 87 27.99 14.11 40.10
N THR A 88 27.46 12.95 39.81
CA THR A 88 28.10 11.92 39.00
C THR A 88 27.64 12.09 37.51
N LEU A 89 28.57 12.52 36.68
CA LEU A 89 28.34 12.70 35.25
C LEU A 89 28.94 11.54 34.44
N GLN A 90 28.15 10.94 33.56
CA GLN A 90 28.61 9.96 32.56
C GLN A 90 29.29 10.69 31.42
N GLU A 91 30.57 10.38 31.15
CA GLU A 91 31.30 10.85 29.97
C GLU A 91 31.03 9.94 28.77
N TYR A 92 30.88 10.52 27.58
CA TYR A 92 30.68 9.80 26.33
C TYR A 92 31.71 10.22 25.29
N THR A 93 32.16 9.25 24.51
CA THR A 93 32.89 9.52 23.28
C THR A 93 31.97 9.29 22.11
N THR A 94 31.95 10.21 21.18
CA THR A 94 31.14 10.13 19.95
C THR A 94 32.01 9.97 18.73
N TYR A 95 31.57 9.18 17.78
CA TYR A 95 32.19 9.05 16.45
C TYR A 95 31.16 9.29 15.37
N ARG A 96 31.55 9.96 14.29
CA ARG A 96 30.64 10.28 13.18
C ARG A 96 31.20 9.77 11.86
N MET A 97 30.32 9.18 11.05
CA MET A 97 30.59 8.85 9.65
C MET A 97 29.47 9.45 8.79
N ASP A 98 29.85 10.17 7.77
CA ASP A 98 28.93 10.81 6.83
C ASP A 98 28.96 10.08 5.49
N VAL A 99 27.78 9.82 4.93
CA VAL A 99 27.57 9.31 3.57
C VAL A 99 26.88 10.39 2.78
N GLN A 100 27.63 11.08 1.94
CA GLN A 100 27.14 12.21 1.16
C GLN A 100 26.82 11.79 -0.28
N LEU A 101 25.65 12.13 -0.78
CA LEU A 101 25.25 11.97 -2.17
C LEU A 101 25.87 13.09 -3.00
N VAL A 102 26.95 12.80 -3.74
CA VAL A 102 27.72 13.79 -4.48
C VAL A 102 26.93 14.36 -5.65
N GLY A 103 26.78 15.68 -5.69
CA GLY A 103 26.01 16.37 -6.74
C GLY A 103 24.50 16.23 -6.63
N ALA A 104 23.98 15.69 -5.52
CA ALA A 104 22.55 15.58 -5.27
C ALA A 104 21.90 16.96 -5.09
N ASN A 105 20.61 17.03 -5.42
CA ASN A 105 19.78 18.21 -5.19
C ASN A 105 19.51 18.41 -3.69
N PRO A 106 20.07 19.41 -3.02
CA PRO A 106 19.88 19.62 -1.59
C PRO A 106 18.46 20.10 -1.23
N ASN A 107 17.66 20.50 -2.22
CA ASN A 107 16.28 20.95 -2.06
C ASN A 107 15.28 19.93 -2.62
N ALA A 108 15.66 18.65 -2.68
CA ALA A 108 14.77 17.58 -3.13
C ALA A 108 13.49 17.53 -2.29
N LYS A 109 12.33 17.45 -2.96
CA LYS A 109 11.04 17.41 -2.27
C LYS A 109 10.90 16.13 -1.46
N VAL A 110 10.65 16.27 -0.17
CA VAL A 110 10.43 15.13 0.73
C VAL A 110 8.97 14.72 0.73
N VAL A 111 8.73 13.44 0.46
CA VAL A 111 7.42 12.79 0.61
C VAL A 111 7.51 11.85 1.81
N LYS A 112 6.61 12.03 2.77
CA LYS A 112 6.54 11.27 4.02
C LYS A 112 5.42 10.26 3.89
N GLU A 113 5.74 8.99 4.09
CA GLU A 113 4.81 7.87 3.86
C GLU A 113 4.74 6.97 5.08
N GLN A 114 3.67 6.21 5.22
CA GLN A 114 3.48 5.26 6.32
C GLN A 114 3.64 5.92 7.70
N LYS A 115 2.88 7.02 7.91
CA LYS A 115 2.84 7.72 9.19
C LYS A 115 2.43 6.75 10.30
N GLN A 116 3.16 6.78 11.42
CA GLN A 116 2.90 5.95 12.60
C GLN A 116 2.04 6.71 13.61
N ASP A 117 1.34 5.96 14.48
CA ASP A 117 0.59 6.54 15.59
C ASP A 117 1.51 7.13 16.67
N PHE A 118 2.77 6.69 16.70
CA PHE A 118 3.79 7.21 17.59
C PHE A 118 4.28 8.58 17.13
N TYR A 119 4.37 9.51 18.08
CA TYR A 119 4.97 10.84 17.90
C TYR A 119 5.75 11.26 19.14
N GLU A 120 6.73 12.14 18.96
CA GLU A 120 7.50 12.72 20.04
C GLU A 120 7.08 14.18 20.26
N ARG A 121 7.00 14.61 21.52
CA ARG A 121 6.77 16.01 21.91
C ARG A 121 7.98 16.57 22.60
N TYR A 122 8.47 17.70 22.12
CA TYR A 122 9.64 18.38 22.62
C TYR A 122 9.24 19.70 23.29
N TYR A 123 9.59 19.81 24.57
CA TYR A 123 9.38 21.00 25.41
C TYR A 123 10.76 21.54 25.77
N THR A 124 11.33 22.41 24.97
CA THR A 124 12.61 23.08 25.20
C THR A 124 12.39 24.59 25.24
N SER A 125 13.37 25.33 25.69
CA SER A 125 13.32 26.81 25.68
C SER A 125 13.05 27.39 24.29
N GLN A 126 13.42 26.67 23.24
CA GLN A 126 13.18 27.04 21.84
C GLN A 126 11.71 26.91 21.42
N PHE A 127 10.96 25.95 21.97
CA PHE A 127 9.57 25.66 21.58
C PHE A 127 8.53 26.17 22.58
N GLY A 128 8.96 26.72 23.72
CA GLY A 128 8.08 27.26 24.76
C GLY A 128 7.13 26.21 25.36
N GLU A 129 6.09 26.68 26.02
CA GLU A 129 5.12 25.81 26.73
C GLU A 129 4.24 24.99 25.79
N GLN A 130 4.05 25.42 24.54
CA GLN A 130 3.26 24.69 23.56
C GLN A 130 3.99 23.46 23.00
N GLY A 131 5.32 23.45 23.06
CA GLY A 131 6.17 22.39 22.55
C GLY A 131 6.10 22.23 21.02
N ALA A 132 6.98 21.37 20.49
CA ALA A 132 6.93 20.91 19.09
C ALA A 132 6.54 19.44 19.04
N THR A 133 5.65 19.07 18.10
CA THR A 133 5.28 17.66 17.85
C THR A 133 6.00 17.17 16.60
N ALA A 134 6.83 16.14 16.73
CA ALA A 134 7.53 15.45 15.66
C ALA A 134 6.85 14.12 15.39
N TYR A 135 6.30 13.95 14.20
CA TYR A 135 5.65 12.70 13.79
C TYR A 135 6.66 11.69 13.29
N SER A 136 6.26 10.42 13.32
CA SER A 136 7.08 9.29 12.91
C SER A 136 6.54 8.63 11.65
N TYR A 137 7.48 8.14 10.82
CA TYR A 137 7.18 7.53 9.52
C TYR A 137 8.03 6.26 9.33
N GLN A 138 7.54 5.29 8.59
CA GLN A 138 8.35 4.12 8.20
C GLN A 138 9.01 4.27 6.83
N LYS A 139 8.57 5.25 6.03
CA LYS A 139 9.13 5.50 4.71
C LYS A 139 9.18 6.99 4.40
N VAL A 140 10.28 7.42 3.83
CA VAL A 140 10.50 8.78 3.34
C VAL A 140 11.14 8.73 1.94
N THR A 141 10.70 9.60 1.04
CA THR A 141 11.19 9.65 -0.33
C THR A 141 11.65 11.06 -0.66
N TYR A 142 12.91 11.20 -1.06
CA TYR A 142 13.47 12.43 -1.63
C TYR A 142 13.28 12.38 -3.15
N LYS A 143 12.32 13.14 -3.66
CA LYS A 143 12.00 13.20 -5.08
C LYS A 143 13.01 14.02 -5.84
N GLU A 144 13.44 13.49 -7.01
CA GLU A 144 14.39 14.18 -7.88
C GLU A 144 15.71 14.54 -7.15
N VAL A 145 16.23 13.61 -6.34
CA VAL A 145 17.53 13.79 -5.68
C VAL A 145 18.66 13.92 -6.71
N TYR A 146 18.51 13.28 -7.87
CA TYR A 146 19.20 13.56 -9.11
C TYR A 146 18.17 13.65 -10.25
N PRO A 147 18.48 14.20 -11.42
CA PRO A 147 17.55 14.28 -12.53
C PRO A 147 16.93 12.91 -12.88
N ASN A 148 15.62 12.78 -12.77
CA ASN A 148 14.85 11.55 -12.93
C ASN A 148 15.22 10.41 -11.96
N ILE A 149 15.80 10.73 -10.80
CA ILE A 149 16.16 9.75 -9.77
C ILE A 149 15.58 10.18 -8.44
N ASP A 150 14.78 9.31 -7.82
CA ASP A 150 14.29 9.46 -6.45
C ASP A 150 15.15 8.63 -5.50
N TRP A 151 15.36 9.12 -4.29
CA TRP A 151 15.99 8.38 -3.19
C TRP A 151 14.93 8.02 -2.14
N VAL A 152 14.69 6.73 -1.96
CA VAL A 152 13.65 6.19 -1.09
C VAL A 152 14.32 5.52 0.10
N LEU A 153 14.00 5.97 1.32
CA LEU A 153 14.46 5.33 2.56
C LEU A 153 13.25 4.75 3.28
N TYR A 154 13.41 3.57 3.83
CA TYR A 154 12.34 2.91 4.57
C TYR A 154 12.91 2.01 5.67
N VAL A 155 12.06 1.74 6.67
CA VAL A 155 12.39 0.76 7.72
C VAL A 155 11.78 -0.57 7.33
N LYS A 156 12.63 -1.59 7.27
CA LYS A 156 12.23 -2.97 7.00
C LYS A 156 12.95 -3.89 7.99
N ASN A 157 12.21 -4.78 8.65
CA ASN A 157 12.76 -5.71 9.63
C ASN A 157 13.64 -5.04 10.71
N ASN A 158 13.21 -3.89 11.19
CA ASN A 158 13.95 -3.06 12.16
C ASN A 158 15.36 -2.64 11.66
N THR A 159 15.54 -2.53 10.36
CA THR A 159 16.74 -2.04 9.68
C THR A 159 16.35 -0.90 8.76
N VAL A 160 17.21 0.09 8.62
CA VAL A 160 17.02 1.16 7.63
C VAL A 160 17.58 0.69 6.29
N GLU A 161 16.75 0.72 5.26
CA GLU A 161 17.12 0.39 3.88
C GLU A 161 16.89 1.62 2.98
N TYR A 162 17.57 1.69 1.85
CA TYR A 162 17.32 2.72 0.87
C TYR A 162 17.43 2.23 -0.57
N ASP A 163 16.65 2.84 -1.46
CA ASP A 163 16.64 2.57 -2.89
C ASP A 163 16.88 3.84 -3.69
N PHE A 164 17.52 3.71 -4.85
CA PHE A 164 17.43 4.70 -5.91
C PHE A 164 16.45 4.24 -6.99
N VAL A 165 15.44 5.06 -7.27
CA VAL A 165 14.42 4.79 -8.30
C VAL A 165 14.75 5.65 -9.53
N LEU A 166 15.27 5.02 -10.59
CA LEU A 166 15.63 5.72 -11.83
C LEU A 166 14.50 5.60 -12.84
N ARG A 167 13.85 6.71 -13.14
CA ARG A 167 12.88 6.84 -14.23
C ARG A 167 13.59 6.94 -15.59
N PRO A 168 12.88 6.76 -16.72
CA PRO A 168 13.48 6.96 -18.04
C PRO A 168 14.22 8.30 -18.13
N GLY A 169 15.49 8.23 -18.53
CA GLY A 169 16.39 9.40 -18.59
C GLY A 169 17.30 9.61 -17.38
N GLY A 170 17.05 8.93 -16.25
CA GLY A 170 17.98 8.91 -15.11
C GLY A 170 19.24 8.12 -15.44
N LYS A 171 20.38 8.59 -14.98
CA LYS A 171 21.68 7.95 -15.24
C LYS A 171 22.23 7.33 -13.96
N VAL A 172 22.57 6.05 -14.02
CA VAL A 172 23.22 5.32 -12.90
C VAL A 172 24.52 5.99 -12.47
N SER A 173 25.26 6.55 -13.41
CA SER A 173 26.53 7.26 -13.15
C SER A 173 26.38 8.51 -12.28
N ASP A 174 25.17 9.08 -12.18
CA ASP A 174 24.94 10.27 -11.37
C ASP A 174 24.89 9.92 -9.87
N ILE A 175 24.60 8.64 -9.54
CA ILE A 175 24.53 8.17 -8.16
C ILE A 175 25.96 7.90 -7.66
N GLN A 176 26.43 8.77 -6.77
CA GLN A 176 27.73 8.66 -6.14
C GLN A 176 27.60 8.95 -4.64
N LEU A 177 28.04 8.02 -3.81
CA LEU A 177 28.03 8.12 -2.34
C LEU A 177 29.45 8.26 -1.84
N GLN A 178 29.77 9.39 -1.22
CA GLN A 178 31.06 9.65 -0.62
C GLN A 178 31.04 9.39 0.87
N TYR A 179 31.90 8.50 1.33
CA TYR A 179 32.02 8.13 2.74
C TYR A 179 33.13 8.97 3.39
N ALA A 180 32.78 9.78 4.37
CA ALA A 180 33.70 10.53 5.21
C ALA A 180 33.64 10.00 6.65
N GLY A 181 34.79 9.73 7.26
CA GLY A 181 34.86 9.13 8.62
C GLY A 181 34.97 7.59 8.63
N ALA A 182 34.82 6.90 7.52
CA ALA A 182 35.19 5.49 7.45
C ALA A 182 36.72 5.34 7.45
N THR A 183 37.24 4.46 8.31
CA THR A 183 38.71 4.17 8.35
C THR A 183 39.11 3.21 7.23
N LYS A 184 38.16 2.41 6.73
CA LYS A 184 38.33 1.49 5.60
C LYS A 184 37.00 1.26 4.92
N LEU A 185 37.02 1.32 3.59
CA LEU A 185 35.93 0.86 2.72
C LEU A 185 36.39 -0.36 1.92
N THR A 186 35.57 -1.38 1.85
CA THR A 186 35.88 -2.61 1.10
C THR A 186 34.64 -3.15 0.44
N VAL A 187 34.68 -3.38 -0.86
CA VAL A 187 33.71 -4.23 -1.55
C VAL A 187 34.16 -5.67 -1.36
N ASN A 188 33.39 -6.46 -0.66
CA ASN A 188 33.67 -7.86 -0.30
C ASN A 188 33.50 -8.78 -1.51
N SER A 189 34.01 -10.01 -1.43
CA SER A 189 33.89 -11.01 -2.50
C SER A 189 32.43 -11.37 -2.85
N ASN A 190 31.51 -11.27 -1.87
CA ASN A 190 30.05 -11.45 -2.06
C ASN A 190 29.37 -10.19 -2.62
N GLY A 191 30.10 -9.19 -3.04
CA GLY A 191 29.57 -7.95 -3.61
C GLY A 191 29.05 -6.93 -2.59
N SER A 192 29.03 -7.22 -1.29
CA SER A 192 28.63 -6.27 -0.24
C SER A 192 29.70 -5.21 0.02
N LEU A 193 29.32 -4.05 0.56
CA LEU A 193 30.23 -3.02 1.01
C LEU A 193 30.37 -3.06 2.53
N SER A 194 31.61 -2.99 3.03
CA SER A 194 31.89 -2.78 4.46
C SER A 194 32.57 -1.42 4.66
N ALA A 195 31.94 -0.55 5.45
CA ALA A 195 32.50 0.72 5.91
C ALA A 195 32.91 0.59 7.40
N THR A 196 34.19 0.42 7.65
CA THR A 196 34.73 0.21 9.00
C THR A 196 35.05 1.54 9.68
N THR A 197 34.72 1.66 10.94
CA THR A 197 35.06 2.78 11.81
C THR A 197 35.66 2.27 13.12
N PRO A 198 36.31 3.10 13.94
CA PRO A 198 36.80 2.68 15.26
C PRO A 198 35.70 2.18 16.22
N PHE A 199 34.43 2.47 15.94
CA PHE A 199 33.27 2.15 16.77
C PHE A 199 32.37 1.04 16.21
N GLY A 200 32.72 0.47 15.06
CA GLY A 200 31.99 -0.62 14.42
C GLY A 200 32.05 -0.53 12.89
N THR A 201 31.45 -1.52 12.24
CA THR A 201 31.38 -1.60 10.78
C THR A 201 29.93 -1.47 10.33
N VAL A 202 29.67 -0.61 9.36
CA VAL A 202 28.42 -0.55 8.60
C VAL A 202 28.61 -1.44 7.38
N THR A 203 27.69 -2.39 7.18
CA THR A 203 27.71 -3.27 6.01
C THR A 203 26.47 -3.01 5.16
N GLU A 204 26.68 -2.79 3.87
CA GLU A 204 25.64 -2.66 2.87
C GLU A 204 25.65 -3.89 1.98
N ALA A 205 24.50 -4.54 1.79
CA ALA A 205 24.38 -5.72 0.95
C ALA A 205 24.72 -5.40 -0.51
N ALA A 206 25.10 -6.42 -1.29
CA ALA A 206 25.32 -6.26 -2.72
C ALA A 206 24.08 -5.62 -3.39
N PRO A 207 24.27 -4.65 -4.32
CA PRO A 207 23.13 -4.01 -4.96
C PRO A 207 22.46 -4.98 -5.91
N VAL A 208 21.15 -4.98 -5.83
CA VAL A 208 20.29 -5.83 -6.64
C VAL A 208 19.43 -4.91 -7.54
N SER A 209 19.26 -5.18 -8.85
CA SER A 209 18.56 -4.28 -9.81
C SER A 209 17.66 -4.99 -10.82
N PHE A 210 16.46 -4.49 -11.12
CA PHE A 210 15.49 -5.07 -12.06
C PHE A 210 14.66 -4.00 -12.78
N GLN A 211 14.10 -4.34 -13.94
CA GLN A 211 13.20 -3.46 -14.68
C GLN A 211 11.81 -3.49 -14.04
N GLN A 212 11.24 -2.33 -13.74
CA GLN A 212 9.95 -2.24 -13.07
C GLN A 212 8.78 -2.72 -13.94
N ALA A 213 8.90 -2.66 -15.26
CA ALA A 213 7.82 -2.93 -16.19
C ALA A 213 7.55 -4.44 -16.39
N ASP A 214 8.59 -5.28 -16.33
CA ASP A 214 8.52 -6.70 -16.71
C ASP A 214 9.26 -7.63 -15.73
N GLY A 215 9.75 -7.06 -14.59
CA GLY A 215 10.47 -7.83 -13.58
C GLY A 215 11.83 -8.40 -14.03
N LYS A 216 12.32 -8.08 -15.24
CA LYS A 216 13.58 -8.63 -15.71
C LYS A 216 14.76 -8.16 -14.89
N PRO A 217 15.58 -9.06 -14.34
CA PRO A 217 16.76 -8.71 -13.59
C PRO A 217 17.79 -7.97 -14.45
N VAL A 218 18.50 -7.03 -13.83
CA VAL A 218 19.62 -6.31 -14.43
C VAL A 218 20.82 -6.47 -13.51
N THR A 219 21.88 -7.07 -14.01
CA THR A 219 23.11 -7.20 -13.21
C THR A 219 23.53 -5.84 -12.65
N SER A 220 23.82 -5.79 -11.37
CA SER A 220 24.31 -4.58 -10.70
C SER A 220 25.42 -4.93 -9.71
N LYS A 221 26.36 -4.02 -9.53
CA LYS A 221 27.46 -4.17 -8.57
C LYS A 221 27.94 -2.81 -8.08
N PHE A 222 28.48 -2.80 -6.88
CA PHE A 222 29.24 -1.66 -6.37
C PHE A 222 30.53 -1.46 -7.14
N VAL A 223 30.87 -0.20 -7.37
CA VAL A 223 32.15 0.24 -7.90
C VAL A 223 32.74 1.24 -6.92
N LEU A 224 33.84 0.87 -6.28
CA LEU A 224 34.49 1.70 -5.27
C LEU A 224 35.76 2.36 -5.85
N ASN A 225 35.79 3.69 -5.84
CA ASN A 225 36.93 4.50 -6.21
C ASN A 225 37.35 5.35 -5.00
N ASN A 226 38.45 4.99 -4.34
CA ASN A 226 38.87 5.58 -3.06
C ASN A 226 37.74 5.46 -2.00
N ASN A 227 37.17 6.59 -1.58
CA ASN A 227 36.06 6.64 -0.62
C ASN A 227 34.71 7.03 -1.26
N THR A 228 34.59 6.90 -2.58
CA THR A 228 33.35 7.15 -3.32
C THR A 228 32.85 5.83 -3.91
N LEU A 229 31.62 5.48 -3.51
CA LEU A 229 30.88 4.33 -4.00
C LEU A 229 29.97 4.77 -5.15
N SER A 230 29.98 4.03 -6.23
CA SER A 230 29.06 4.18 -7.37
C SER A 230 28.51 2.83 -7.78
N PHE A 231 27.63 2.81 -8.78
CA PHE A 231 26.99 1.60 -9.26
C PHE A 231 27.33 1.33 -10.72
N SER A 232 27.48 0.07 -11.07
CA SER A 232 27.54 -0.39 -12.44
C SER A 232 26.38 -1.35 -12.67
N THR A 233 25.68 -1.20 -13.80
CA THR A 233 24.53 -2.04 -14.17
C THR A 233 24.68 -2.53 -15.60
N GLY A 234 24.06 -3.69 -15.90
CA GLY A 234 23.84 -4.14 -17.25
C GLY A 234 22.86 -3.23 -18.01
N SER A 235 22.68 -3.50 -19.30
CA SER A 235 21.72 -2.75 -20.14
C SER A 235 20.27 -3.08 -19.73
N TYR A 236 19.42 -2.06 -19.69
CA TYR A 236 18.00 -2.18 -19.36
C TYR A 236 17.18 -1.18 -20.17
N SER A 237 15.89 -1.42 -20.29
CA SER A 237 14.91 -0.51 -20.89
C SER A 237 13.74 -0.33 -19.94
N GLY A 238 13.34 0.91 -19.62
CA GLY A 238 12.27 1.19 -18.66
C GLY A 238 12.74 1.33 -17.22
N THR A 239 11.91 0.98 -16.26
CA THR A 239 12.19 1.11 -14.80
C THR A 239 12.61 -0.25 -14.22
N LEU A 240 13.68 -0.32 -13.43
CA LEU A 240 14.34 -1.56 -12.95
C LEU A 240 14.08 -1.85 -11.47
N VAL A 241 13.70 -3.08 -11.08
CA VAL A 241 13.50 -3.58 -9.70
C VAL A 241 14.04 -5.00 -9.55
N ILE A 242 14.36 -5.54 -8.36
CA ILE A 242 14.87 -6.92 -8.16
C ILE A 242 14.25 -7.67 -6.99
N ASP A 243 14.10 -9.00 -7.19
CA ASP A 243 13.73 -10.06 -6.26
C ASP A 243 14.16 -11.44 -6.85
N PRO A 244 14.30 -12.56 -6.08
CA PRO A 244 13.94 -12.75 -4.69
C PRO A 244 15.03 -12.27 -3.73
N THR A 245 14.62 -11.87 -2.54
CA THR A 245 15.55 -11.50 -1.48
C THR A 245 15.50 -12.50 -0.35
N LEU A 246 16.67 -13.03 0.04
CA LEU A 246 16.79 -13.75 1.30
C LEU A 246 16.42 -12.78 2.44
N SER A 247 15.33 -13.09 3.16
CA SER A 247 14.87 -12.26 4.27
C SER A 247 15.70 -12.49 5.50
N TRP A 248 15.85 -13.76 5.89
CA TRP A 248 16.73 -14.21 6.96
C TRP A 248 17.06 -15.68 6.79
N ALA A 249 18.19 -16.10 7.37
CA ALA A 249 18.60 -17.49 7.48
C ALA A 249 19.35 -17.71 8.79
N THR A 250 19.19 -18.90 9.37
CA THR A 250 19.79 -19.28 10.64
C THR A 250 20.24 -20.73 10.61
N TYR A 251 21.32 -21.06 11.32
CA TYR A 251 21.58 -22.43 11.74
C TYR A 251 20.62 -22.82 12.87
N TYR A 252 20.44 -24.12 13.06
CA TYR A 252 19.64 -24.65 14.16
C TYR A 252 20.21 -26.01 14.63
N GLY A 253 20.83 -25.99 15.81
CA GLY A 253 21.48 -27.16 16.41
C GLY A 253 22.39 -26.81 17.57
N ASP A 254 23.30 -27.76 17.90
CA ASP A 254 24.37 -27.59 18.88
C ASP A 254 25.56 -28.46 18.42
N VAL A 255 26.47 -28.80 19.34
CA VAL A 255 27.71 -29.54 19.06
C VAL A 255 27.51 -30.99 18.56
N SER A 256 26.31 -31.56 18.74
CA SER A 256 25.99 -32.91 18.25
C SER A 256 25.31 -32.83 16.87
N ALA A 257 24.94 -33.97 16.28
CA ALA A 257 24.36 -34.00 14.95
C ALA A 257 22.85 -33.81 14.98
N GLU A 258 22.38 -32.96 14.10
CA GLU A 258 20.97 -32.82 13.70
C GLU A 258 20.71 -33.62 12.41
N MET A 259 19.68 -34.44 12.42
CA MET A 259 19.20 -35.17 11.24
C MET A 259 17.93 -34.53 10.72
N ILE A 260 18.05 -33.82 9.60
CA ILE A 260 16.94 -33.21 8.89
C ILE A 260 16.54 -34.11 7.72
N ARG A 261 15.23 -34.26 7.47
CA ARG A 261 14.68 -35.19 6.49
C ARG A 261 13.58 -34.47 5.66
N ASN A 262 13.06 -35.20 4.67
CA ASN A 262 12.04 -34.70 3.74
C ASN A 262 10.85 -34.10 4.48
N GLY A 263 10.32 -32.96 4.00
CA GLY A 263 9.13 -32.34 4.58
C GLY A 263 9.33 -31.68 5.95
N CYS A 264 10.55 -31.28 6.28
CA CYS A 264 10.92 -30.69 7.56
C CYS A 264 10.41 -29.25 7.79
N VAL A 265 9.73 -28.63 6.81
CA VAL A 265 9.29 -27.25 6.84
C VAL A 265 7.79 -27.12 6.56
N THR A 266 7.13 -26.28 7.34
CA THR A 266 5.75 -25.85 7.11
C THR A 266 5.55 -24.45 7.67
N GLY A 267 4.35 -23.85 7.51
CA GLY A 267 4.02 -22.54 8.09
C GLY A 267 2.54 -22.41 8.38
N ASP A 268 2.20 -21.39 9.18
CA ASP A 268 0.81 -21.07 9.49
C ASP A 268 0.30 -19.86 8.67
N GLN A 269 -1.00 -19.65 8.72
CA GLN A 269 -1.65 -18.52 8.03
C GLN A 269 -1.28 -17.13 8.59
N TYR A 270 -0.51 -17.07 9.68
CA TYR A 270 -0.07 -15.84 10.32
C TYR A 270 1.36 -15.43 9.93
N GLY A 271 1.99 -16.18 9.01
CA GLY A 271 3.34 -15.93 8.54
C GLY A 271 4.45 -16.50 9.43
N ASN A 272 4.12 -17.38 10.38
CA ASN A 272 5.14 -18.09 11.13
C ASN A 272 5.60 -19.33 10.37
N GLY A 273 6.90 -19.64 10.45
CA GLY A 273 7.49 -20.86 9.93
C GLY A 273 7.78 -21.86 11.03
N TYR A 274 7.61 -23.14 10.69
CA TYR A 274 7.95 -24.26 11.56
C TYR A 274 9.02 -25.12 10.92
N PHE A 275 9.97 -25.55 11.73
CA PHE A 275 11.07 -26.41 11.33
C PHE A 275 11.17 -27.60 12.28
N GLY A 276 11.33 -28.81 11.74
CA GLY A 276 11.40 -30.03 12.51
C GLY A 276 12.49 -30.96 12.02
N GLY A 277 12.95 -31.82 12.89
CA GLY A 277 14.00 -32.82 12.62
C GLY A 277 14.18 -33.70 13.80
N SER A 278 15.31 -34.42 13.82
CA SER A 278 15.77 -35.23 14.96
C SER A 278 17.14 -34.73 15.41
N THR A 279 17.39 -34.76 16.68
CA THR A 279 18.59 -34.21 17.29
C THR A 279 19.15 -35.13 18.36
N SER A 280 20.49 -35.21 18.48
CA SER A 280 21.21 -35.73 19.64
C SER A 280 21.82 -34.61 20.49
N SER A 281 21.52 -33.35 20.17
CA SER A 281 21.99 -32.17 20.91
C SER A 281 21.17 -31.97 22.17
N ILE A 282 21.85 -31.69 23.30
CA ILE A 282 21.24 -31.54 24.62
C ILE A 282 20.97 -30.05 24.99
N ASN A 283 21.54 -29.11 24.26
CA ASN A 283 21.37 -27.67 24.47
C ASN A 283 20.83 -26.99 23.21
N ASN A 284 20.40 -25.73 23.33
CA ASN A 284 19.93 -24.82 22.26
C ASN A 284 18.70 -25.27 21.46
N ILE A 285 18.19 -26.48 21.67
CA ILE A 285 17.06 -27.03 20.93
C ILE A 285 15.72 -26.55 21.52
N ALA A 286 15.46 -26.80 22.81
CA ALA A 286 14.15 -26.50 23.41
C ALA A 286 14.12 -25.14 24.15
N THR A 287 12.93 -24.57 24.30
CA THR A 287 12.68 -23.39 25.14
C THR A 287 12.21 -23.84 26.54
N ILE A 288 12.53 -23.02 27.54
CA ILE A 288 12.05 -23.28 28.92
C ILE A 288 10.53 -23.27 28.94
N GLY A 289 9.93 -24.29 29.58
CA GLY A 289 8.47 -24.43 29.68
C GLY A 289 7.79 -25.06 28.45
N SER A 290 8.56 -25.57 27.47
CA SER A 290 8.03 -26.36 26.35
C SER A 290 7.51 -27.75 26.81
N HIS A 291 6.90 -28.49 25.88
CA HIS A 291 6.37 -29.82 26.16
C HIS A 291 7.45 -30.76 26.72
N SER A 292 8.63 -30.79 26.09
CA SER A 292 9.86 -31.42 26.67
C SER A 292 11.04 -30.46 26.46
N SER A 293 11.77 -30.15 27.54
CA SER A 293 12.95 -29.30 27.50
C SER A 293 14.26 -30.04 27.50
N THR A 294 14.22 -31.39 27.59
CA THR A 294 15.37 -32.27 27.68
C THR A 294 15.28 -33.41 26.68
N LEU A 295 16.44 -33.78 26.13
CA LEU A 295 16.62 -34.99 25.35
C LEU A 295 16.47 -36.22 26.28
N GLU A 296 15.61 -37.17 25.92
CA GLU A 296 15.36 -38.40 26.71
C GLU A 296 16.06 -39.64 26.13
N GLY A 297 16.20 -39.71 24.78
CA GLY A 297 16.80 -40.83 24.06
C GLY A 297 18.18 -40.55 23.48
N ASN A 298 18.60 -41.39 22.53
CA ASN A 298 19.81 -41.15 21.74
C ASN A 298 19.60 -40.07 20.70
N TYR A 299 18.40 -40.00 20.11
CA TYR A 299 17.88 -39.00 19.19
C TYR A 299 16.41 -38.79 19.52
N ASP A 300 16.02 -37.57 19.80
CA ASP A 300 14.61 -37.18 19.90
C ASP A 300 14.21 -36.35 18.70
N ALA A 301 12.94 -36.39 18.32
CA ALA A 301 12.35 -35.42 17.45
C ALA A 301 12.44 -34.01 18.07
N PHE A 302 12.59 -32.99 17.25
CA PHE A 302 12.41 -31.60 17.67
C PHE A 302 11.42 -30.87 16.75
N LEU A 303 10.79 -29.86 17.32
CA LEU A 303 9.92 -28.95 16.60
C LEU A 303 10.17 -27.54 17.10
N VAL A 304 10.36 -26.59 16.17
CA VAL A 304 10.59 -25.18 16.48
C VAL A 304 9.70 -24.27 15.64
N LYS A 305 9.22 -23.20 16.25
CA LYS A 305 8.44 -22.13 15.61
C LYS A 305 9.24 -20.84 15.56
N PHE A 306 9.33 -20.23 14.37
CA PHE A 306 9.88 -18.91 14.13
C PHE A 306 8.79 -17.97 13.61
N ASN A 307 8.88 -16.69 13.97
CA ASN A 307 8.05 -15.67 13.32
C ASN A 307 8.64 -15.27 11.95
N SER A 308 7.92 -14.41 11.21
CA SER A 308 8.37 -13.90 9.92
C SER A 308 9.66 -13.07 9.96
N LEU A 309 10.11 -12.66 11.15
CA LEU A 309 11.36 -11.92 11.38
C LEU A 309 12.56 -12.82 11.73
N GLY A 310 12.38 -14.14 11.75
CA GLY A 310 13.44 -15.09 12.12
C GLY A 310 13.68 -15.23 13.63
N ASN A 311 12.79 -14.73 14.48
CA ASN A 311 12.89 -14.92 15.92
C ASN A 311 12.24 -16.22 16.35
N ARG A 312 12.95 -17.04 17.11
CA ARG A 312 12.40 -18.27 17.72
C ARG A 312 11.32 -17.89 18.74
N ILE A 313 10.09 -18.42 18.54
CA ILE A 313 8.97 -18.21 19.46
C ILE A 313 8.95 -19.28 20.54
N TRP A 314 8.97 -20.55 20.14
CA TRP A 314 9.09 -21.71 21.03
C TRP A 314 9.73 -22.89 20.31
N ALA A 315 10.29 -23.83 21.08
CA ALA A 315 10.82 -25.08 20.56
C ALA A 315 10.75 -26.18 21.64
N THR A 316 10.61 -27.42 21.21
CA THR A 316 10.46 -28.59 22.09
C THR A 316 11.14 -29.80 21.53
N TYR A 317 11.61 -30.69 22.41
CA TYR A 317 11.86 -32.09 22.06
C TYR A 317 10.53 -32.86 22.06
N TYR A 318 10.53 -34.00 21.37
CA TYR A 318 9.48 -34.98 21.41
C TYR A 318 10.06 -36.36 21.21
N GLY A 319 10.00 -37.20 22.23
CA GLY A 319 10.58 -38.51 22.21
C GLY A 319 10.44 -39.28 23.54
N GLY A 320 11.05 -40.43 23.58
CA GLY A 320 11.21 -41.24 24.79
C GLY A 320 12.64 -41.72 24.94
N THR A 321 12.85 -42.84 25.58
CA THR A 321 14.20 -43.33 25.97
C THR A 321 14.99 -43.99 24.82
N ALA A 322 14.42 -44.14 23.62
CA ALA A 322 15.10 -44.70 22.46
C ALA A 322 15.28 -43.64 21.35
N ALA A 323 15.19 -44.01 20.09
CA ALA A 323 15.39 -43.08 18.99
C ALA A 323 14.06 -42.70 18.31
N GLU A 324 13.87 -41.41 18.12
CA GLU A 324 12.81 -40.83 17.29
C GLU A 324 13.42 -40.17 16.06
N ASN A 325 12.96 -40.55 14.89
CA ASN A 325 13.36 -39.97 13.62
C ASN A 325 12.17 -39.26 12.99
N THR A 326 12.23 -37.94 12.91
CA THR A 326 11.23 -37.10 12.23
C THR A 326 11.49 -37.04 10.74
N TYR A 327 10.46 -37.25 9.95
CA TYR A 327 10.53 -37.11 8.49
C TYR A 327 9.73 -35.95 7.94
N ALA A 328 8.56 -35.64 8.52
CA ALA A 328 7.70 -34.61 7.96
C ALA A 328 6.86 -33.89 9.01
N ILE A 329 6.59 -32.61 8.72
CA ILE A 329 5.70 -31.77 9.50
C ILE A 329 4.67 -31.09 8.58
N THR A 330 3.49 -30.78 9.12
CA THR A 330 2.44 -30.01 8.41
C THR A 330 1.64 -29.17 9.39
N CYS A 331 1.05 -28.05 8.91
CA CYS A 331 0.11 -27.25 9.66
C CYS A 331 -1.33 -27.44 9.15
N ASP A 332 -2.30 -27.35 10.07
CA ASP A 332 -3.71 -27.23 9.68
C ASP A 332 -4.12 -25.76 9.49
N SER A 333 -5.34 -25.54 8.98
CA SER A 333 -5.85 -24.21 8.65
C SER A 333 -6.09 -23.29 9.87
N ILE A 334 -5.98 -23.79 11.09
CA ILE A 334 -6.13 -23.02 12.33
C ILE A 334 -4.81 -22.89 13.12
N GLY A 335 -3.70 -23.33 12.51
CA GLY A 335 -2.34 -23.13 13.03
C GLY A 335 -1.85 -24.19 14.02
N ASN A 336 -2.52 -25.37 14.12
CA ASN A 336 -1.90 -26.51 14.80
C ASN A 336 -0.86 -27.13 13.90
N VAL A 337 0.21 -27.67 14.49
CA VAL A 337 1.30 -28.34 13.78
C VAL A 337 1.34 -29.82 14.13
N TYR A 338 1.56 -30.62 13.11
CA TYR A 338 1.65 -32.07 13.22
C TYR A 338 3.05 -32.51 12.82
N LEU A 339 3.59 -33.46 13.57
CA LEU A 339 4.90 -34.06 13.38
C LEU A 339 4.75 -35.55 13.19
N SER A 340 5.47 -36.13 12.25
CA SER A 340 5.46 -37.57 11.99
C SER A 340 6.86 -38.12 11.67
N GLY A 341 7.01 -39.40 11.85
CA GLY A 341 8.26 -40.11 11.62
C GLY A 341 8.14 -41.55 12.11
N TYR A 342 9.21 -42.08 12.67
CA TYR A 342 9.20 -43.37 13.35
C TYR A 342 9.88 -43.33 14.71
N THR A 343 9.48 -44.22 15.60
CA THR A 343 9.97 -44.33 16.97
C THR A 343 10.36 -45.74 17.33
N GLN A 344 11.36 -45.88 18.17
CA GLN A 344 11.74 -47.14 18.88
C GLN A 344 11.43 -47.04 20.37
N SER A 345 10.89 -45.91 20.83
CA SER A 345 10.56 -45.72 22.24
C SER A 345 9.24 -46.41 22.61
N THR A 346 9.22 -47.06 23.74
CA THR A 346 8.04 -47.74 24.28
C THR A 346 7.18 -46.87 25.20
N THR A 347 7.67 -45.66 25.51
CA THR A 347 7.02 -44.66 26.40
C THR A 347 7.11 -43.25 25.81
N SER A 348 6.35 -42.33 26.39
CA SER A 348 6.36 -40.88 26.10
C SER A 348 5.78 -40.45 24.74
N ILE A 349 5.48 -41.38 23.82
CA ILE A 349 4.96 -41.09 22.48
C ILE A 349 3.45 -40.94 22.48
N ALA A 350 2.68 -41.90 22.97
CA ALA A 350 1.23 -41.89 22.92
C ALA A 350 0.60 -41.15 24.10
N THR A 351 -0.52 -40.47 23.85
CA THR A 351 -1.41 -39.93 24.90
C THR A 351 -2.44 -40.99 25.33
N THR A 352 -2.93 -40.86 26.56
CA THR A 352 -4.02 -41.73 27.05
C THR A 352 -5.21 -41.62 26.11
N GLY A 353 -5.72 -42.78 25.65
CA GLY A 353 -6.86 -42.86 24.70
C GLY A 353 -6.49 -42.63 23.22
N ALA A 354 -5.24 -42.60 22.89
CA ALA A 354 -4.75 -42.54 21.49
C ALA A 354 -5.18 -43.86 20.73
N TYR A 355 -5.17 -43.77 19.40
CA TYR A 355 -5.48 -44.91 18.52
C TYR A 355 -4.61 -46.13 18.86
N GLN A 356 -3.32 -45.94 19.02
CA GLN A 356 -2.38 -46.99 19.45
C GLN A 356 -1.49 -46.43 20.56
N VAL A 357 -1.54 -47.05 21.74
CA VAL A 357 -0.87 -46.53 22.95
C VAL A 357 0.45 -47.21 23.26
N THR A 358 0.81 -48.28 22.54
CA THR A 358 2.02 -49.08 22.73
C THR A 358 2.71 -49.33 21.39
N LEU A 359 4.05 -49.36 21.43
CA LEU A 359 4.87 -49.83 20.32
C LEU A 359 4.53 -51.28 20.03
N SER A 360 4.27 -51.69 18.79
CA SER A 360 3.87 -53.03 18.42
C SER A 360 5.02 -53.86 17.82
N GLY A 361 5.90 -53.19 17.06
CA GLY A 361 7.09 -53.80 16.44
C GLY A 361 8.40 -53.36 17.08
N ASN A 362 9.48 -53.44 16.32
CA ASN A 362 10.75 -52.83 16.68
C ASN A 362 10.78 -51.35 16.42
N THR A 363 9.95 -50.92 15.47
CA THR A 363 9.85 -49.52 15.00
C THR A 363 8.44 -49.30 14.50
N ASP A 364 7.70 -48.41 15.09
CA ASP A 364 6.38 -47.99 14.61
C ASP A 364 6.45 -46.53 14.09
N ALA A 365 5.64 -46.17 13.15
CA ALA A 365 5.36 -44.78 12.82
C ALA A 365 4.72 -44.08 14.03
N PHE A 366 4.93 -42.78 14.14
CA PHE A 366 4.22 -41.94 15.11
C PHE A 366 3.60 -40.69 14.43
N VAL A 367 2.54 -40.19 15.05
CA VAL A 367 1.93 -38.90 14.72
C VAL A 367 1.65 -38.15 16.01
N VAL A 368 2.05 -36.88 16.07
CA VAL A 368 1.76 -36.03 17.22
C VAL A 368 1.23 -34.68 16.75
N LYS A 369 0.28 -34.11 17.48
CA LYS A 369 -0.29 -32.79 17.29
C LYS A 369 0.10 -31.86 18.42
N PHE A 370 0.60 -30.65 18.04
CA PHE A 370 0.77 -29.53 18.92
C PHE A 370 -0.16 -28.38 18.48
N ASP A 371 -0.63 -27.57 19.41
CA ASP A 371 -1.30 -26.31 19.07
C ASP A 371 -0.28 -25.22 18.70
N SER A 372 -0.79 -24.04 18.31
CA SER A 372 0.04 -22.92 17.90
C SER A 372 0.96 -22.37 19.00
N ALA A 373 0.69 -22.71 20.27
CA ALA A 373 1.51 -22.34 21.44
C ALA A 373 2.55 -23.42 21.81
N GLY A 374 2.59 -24.56 21.09
CA GLY A 374 3.54 -25.64 21.34
C GLY A 374 3.07 -26.63 22.41
N VAL A 375 1.79 -26.62 22.77
CA VAL A 375 1.22 -27.56 23.74
C VAL A 375 0.75 -28.83 23.02
N ARG A 376 1.29 -30.00 23.42
CA ARG A 376 0.87 -31.30 22.87
C ARG A 376 -0.61 -31.54 23.12
N GLN A 377 -1.37 -31.80 22.05
CA GLN A 377 -2.80 -32.11 22.11
C GLN A 377 -3.05 -33.59 22.16
N TRP A 378 -2.40 -34.36 21.28
CA TRP A 378 -2.40 -35.81 21.27
C TRP A 378 -1.19 -36.35 20.53
N GLY A 379 -0.83 -37.61 20.81
CA GLY A 379 0.18 -38.38 20.09
C GLY A 379 -0.21 -39.87 20.07
N THR A 380 0.14 -40.58 18.99
CA THR A 380 -0.19 -41.99 18.79
C THR A 380 0.94 -42.71 18.07
N TYR A 381 1.14 -43.97 18.38
CA TYR A 381 1.84 -44.87 17.47
C TYR A 381 0.94 -45.26 16.30
N TYR A 382 1.55 -45.74 15.23
CA TYR A 382 0.85 -46.36 14.11
C TYR A 382 1.75 -47.43 13.50
N GLY A 383 1.40 -48.71 13.73
CA GLY A 383 2.22 -49.83 13.26
C GLY A 383 1.66 -51.20 13.64
N GLY A 384 2.33 -52.22 13.10
CA GLY A 384 2.10 -53.62 13.43
C GLY A 384 3.33 -54.28 13.98
N THR A 385 3.50 -55.58 13.74
CA THR A 385 4.64 -56.38 14.31
C THR A 385 5.96 -56.21 13.52
N GLY A 386 5.94 -55.61 12.35
CA GLY A 386 7.11 -55.32 11.51
C GLY A 386 7.71 -53.94 11.83
N ALA A 387 8.28 -53.32 10.82
CA ALA A 387 8.80 -51.99 10.92
C ALA A 387 7.99 -51.03 10.05
N GLU A 388 7.54 -49.91 10.63
CA GLU A 388 6.83 -48.80 9.96
C GLU A 388 7.63 -47.52 10.02
N GLN A 389 7.74 -46.85 8.87
CA GLN A 389 8.34 -45.54 8.74
C GLN A 389 7.37 -44.61 8.04
N CYS A 390 7.02 -43.51 8.68
CA CYS A 390 6.19 -42.48 8.10
C CYS A 390 7.07 -41.42 7.43
N TYR A 391 6.95 -41.26 6.12
CA TYR A 391 7.79 -40.35 5.34
C TYR A 391 7.11 -38.98 4.99
N ALA A 392 5.79 -38.95 4.98
CA ALA A 392 5.08 -37.72 4.65
C ALA A 392 3.75 -37.58 5.41
N ILE A 393 3.37 -36.34 5.66
CA ILE A 393 2.16 -35.95 6.36
C ILE A 393 1.52 -34.76 5.66
N ALA A 394 0.20 -34.75 5.56
CA ALA A 394 -0.58 -33.64 5.02
C ALA A 394 -1.88 -33.46 5.80
N CYS A 395 -2.47 -32.28 5.73
CA CYS A 395 -3.81 -31.96 6.20
C CYS A 395 -4.78 -31.79 5.01
N ASP A 396 -6.01 -32.31 5.14
CA ASP A 396 -7.09 -31.99 4.19
C ASP A 396 -7.82 -30.70 4.60
N LYS A 397 -8.75 -30.23 3.75
CA LYS A 397 -9.52 -28.98 4.01
C LYS A 397 -10.45 -29.07 5.24
N GLN A 398 -10.62 -30.26 5.81
CA GLN A 398 -11.37 -30.50 7.03
C GLN A 398 -10.46 -30.66 8.26
N ASN A 399 -9.17 -30.39 8.09
CA ASN A 399 -8.12 -30.55 9.10
C ASN A 399 -7.95 -32.02 9.57
N ASN A 400 -8.32 -33.01 8.75
CA ASN A 400 -7.93 -34.40 9.00
C ASN A 400 -6.46 -34.55 8.57
N VAL A 401 -5.77 -35.46 9.27
CA VAL A 401 -4.33 -35.73 9.05
C VAL A 401 -4.20 -36.97 8.21
N ILE A 402 -3.41 -36.92 7.16
CA ILE A 402 -3.10 -38.04 6.27
C ILE A 402 -1.60 -38.30 6.37
N ILE A 403 -1.24 -39.56 6.60
CA ILE A 403 0.14 -40.00 6.66
C ILE A 403 0.39 -41.10 5.62
N THR A 404 1.64 -41.16 5.16
CA THR A 404 2.13 -42.22 4.29
C THR A 404 3.57 -42.60 4.60
N GLY A 405 3.93 -43.76 4.21
CA GLY A 405 5.27 -44.29 4.41
C GLY A 405 5.37 -45.73 3.90
N ASN A 406 6.22 -46.54 4.52
CA ASN A 406 6.34 -47.95 4.21
C ASN A 406 6.10 -48.80 5.45
N THR A 407 5.68 -50.06 5.25
CA THR A 407 5.42 -51.04 6.27
C THR A 407 5.95 -52.41 5.87
N GLN A 408 6.45 -53.17 6.84
CA GLN A 408 6.77 -54.59 6.74
C GLN A 408 5.79 -55.44 7.53
N SER A 409 4.74 -54.82 8.10
CA SER A 409 3.74 -55.53 8.88
C SER A 409 2.64 -56.13 8.01
N SER A 410 2.35 -57.38 8.21
CA SER A 410 1.25 -58.08 7.53
C SER A 410 -0.10 -57.88 8.19
N SER A 411 -0.18 -57.15 9.32
CA SER A 411 -1.40 -56.82 10.05
C SER A 411 -1.22 -55.54 10.89
N GLY A 412 -2.30 -54.93 11.31
CA GLY A 412 -2.27 -53.72 12.15
C GLY A 412 -2.20 -52.39 11.36
N ILE A 413 -2.10 -52.44 10.03
CA ILE A 413 -1.95 -51.28 9.16
C ILE A 413 -3.28 -50.89 8.51
N SER A 414 -3.98 -51.83 7.88
CA SER A 414 -5.21 -51.56 7.14
C SER A 414 -6.46 -51.82 7.97
N VAL A 415 -7.58 -51.18 7.61
CA VAL A 415 -8.90 -51.53 8.10
C VAL A 415 -9.58 -52.59 7.21
N PRO A 416 -10.55 -53.41 7.72
CA PRO A 416 -11.16 -54.47 6.91
C PRO A 416 -11.83 -54.02 5.63
N THR A 417 -12.26 -52.76 5.53
CA THR A 417 -12.92 -52.16 4.36
C THR A 417 -11.97 -51.42 3.44
N ALA A 418 -10.66 -51.52 3.66
CA ALA A 418 -9.62 -50.82 2.90
C ALA A 418 -9.58 -51.25 1.43
N TYR A 419 -9.08 -50.38 0.57
CA TYR A 419 -8.76 -50.68 -0.83
C TYR A 419 -7.88 -51.95 -0.92
N GLN A 420 -6.82 -51.98 -0.14
CA GLN A 420 -5.95 -53.18 0.03
C GLN A 420 -5.81 -53.49 1.51
N SER A 421 -6.50 -54.53 1.93
CA SER A 421 -6.50 -55.01 3.32
C SER A 421 -5.42 -56.03 3.63
N ILE A 422 -4.75 -56.56 2.61
CA ILE A 422 -3.72 -57.61 2.70
C ILE A 422 -2.37 -57.06 2.24
N PHE A 423 -1.36 -57.28 3.02
CA PHE A 423 0.03 -56.99 2.69
C PHE A 423 0.46 -57.73 1.43
N GLY A 424 1.05 -57.00 0.47
CA GLY A 424 1.40 -57.54 -0.86
C GLY A 424 2.70 -58.28 -0.91
N GLY A 425 3.71 -57.86 -0.16
CA GLY A 425 5.02 -58.54 -0.05
C GLY A 425 6.20 -57.55 -0.03
N GLY A 426 7.37 -58.04 0.41
CA GLY A 426 8.59 -57.20 0.54
C GLY A 426 8.44 -56.04 1.55
N SER A 427 7.94 -54.94 1.09
CA SER A 427 7.49 -53.75 1.88
C SER A 427 6.43 -53.04 1.07
N ASP A 428 5.28 -52.74 1.66
CA ASP A 428 4.23 -51.99 0.99
C ASP A 428 4.22 -50.53 1.47
N ALA A 429 3.84 -49.61 0.60
CA ALA A 429 3.40 -48.29 1.03
C ALA A 429 2.09 -48.41 1.82
N PHE A 430 1.84 -47.45 2.70
CA PHE A 430 0.55 -47.31 3.39
C PHE A 430 0.03 -45.88 3.29
N VAL A 431 -1.29 -45.74 3.40
CA VAL A 431 -1.95 -44.47 3.62
C VAL A 431 -2.91 -44.59 4.79
N ALA A 432 -2.82 -43.72 5.75
CA ALA A 432 -3.76 -43.66 6.87
C ALA A 432 -4.28 -42.24 7.10
N LYS A 433 -5.57 -42.13 7.35
CA LYS A 433 -6.25 -40.85 7.59
C LYS A 433 -6.80 -40.82 9.01
N PHE A 434 -6.38 -39.81 9.78
CA PHE A 434 -6.86 -39.56 11.12
C PHE A 434 -7.75 -38.30 11.13
N SER A 435 -8.69 -38.24 12.06
CA SER A 435 -9.38 -36.99 12.37
C SER A 435 -8.43 -35.99 13.07
N ASN A 436 -8.81 -34.73 13.15
CA ASN A 436 -8.06 -33.69 13.87
C ASN A 436 -7.89 -33.94 15.38
N ILE A 437 -8.63 -34.92 15.93
CA ILE A 437 -8.54 -35.36 17.35
C ILE A 437 -7.82 -36.71 17.49
N GLY A 438 -7.15 -37.22 16.44
CA GLY A 438 -6.33 -38.43 16.47
C GLY A 438 -7.07 -39.76 16.32
N THR A 439 -8.35 -39.75 15.92
CA THR A 439 -9.10 -40.99 15.64
C THR A 439 -8.86 -41.47 14.22
N LEU A 440 -8.46 -42.75 14.04
CA LEU A 440 -8.30 -43.35 12.71
C LEU A 440 -9.65 -43.38 11.99
N LYS A 441 -9.72 -42.81 10.77
CA LYS A 441 -10.89 -42.83 9.88
C LYS A 441 -10.85 -44.02 8.92
N TRP A 442 -9.75 -44.20 8.24
CA TRP A 442 -9.46 -45.32 7.36
C TRP A 442 -7.94 -45.44 7.14
N ALA A 443 -7.54 -46.67 6.75
CA ALA A 443 -6.17 -46.92 6.37
C ALA A 443 -6.09 -48.12 5.42
N THR A 444 -5.09 -48.11 4.51
CA THR A 444 -4.90 -49.13 3.49
C THR A 444 -3.43 -49.36 3.21
N TYR A 445 -3.05 -50.57 2.84
CA TYR A 445 -1.82 -50.82 2.11
C TYR A 445 -1.94 -50.29 0.69
N TYR A 446 -0.82 -50.02 0.04
CA TYR A 446 -0.70 -49.78 -1.36
C TYR A 446 0.61 -50.35 -1.89
N GLY A 447 0.54 -51.45 -2.57
CA GLY A 447 1.72 -52.18 -3.07
C GLY A 447 1.39 -53.45 -3.80
N GLY A 448 2.43 -54.10 -4.32
CA GLY A 448 2.35 -55.39 -4.97
C GLY A 448 3.25 -56.40 -4.31
N SER A 449 3.91 -57.25 -5.10
CA SER A 449 4.68 -58.37 -4.57
C SER A 449 6.15 -58.06 -4.21
N GLN A 450 6.59 -56.81 -4.41
CA GLN A 450 7.96 -56.38 -4.19
C GLN A 450 8.00 -55.23 -3.18
N ILE A 451 8.94 -54.32 -3.33
CA ILE A 451 9.13 -53.15 -2.47
C ILE A 451 8.33 -51.95 -3.03
N ASP A 452 7.54 -51.34 -2.19
CA ASP A 452 6.73 -50.19 -2.48
C ASP A 452 6.82 -49.16 -1.34
N PHE A 453 7.22 -47.90 -1.65
CA PHE A 453 7.45 -46.86 -0.65
C PHE A 453 6.58 -45.65 -0.99
N GLY A 454 5.82 -45.11 -0.01
CA GLY A 454 5.11 -43.87 -0.12
C GLY A 454 5.93 -42.72 0.46
N HIS A 455 6.35 -41.75 -0.41
CA HIS A 455 7.24 -40.66 -0.03
C HIS A 455 6.55 -39.32 0.06
N GLY A 456 5.45 -39.11 -0.68
CA GLY A 456 4.73 -37.84 -0.71
C GLY A 456 3.23 -38.07 -0.64
N VAL A 457 2.52 -37.24 0.10
CA VAL A 457 1.06 -37.24 0.21
C VAL A 457 0.52 -35.81 0.17
N ALA A 458 -0.59 -35.60 -0.57
CA ALA A 458 -1.30 -34.32 -0.64
C ALA A 458 -2.81 -34.53 -0.72
N SER A 459 -3.57 -33.49 -0.44
CA SER A 459 -5.02 -33.46 -0.59
C SER A 459 -5.46 -32.30 -1.52
N ASP A 460 -6.42 -32.55 -2.42
CA ASP A 460 -7.00 -31.52 -3.26
C ASP A 460 -8.16 -30.76 -2.55
N LEU A 461 -8.75 -29.79 -3.26
CA LEU A 461 -9.86 -28.98 -2.74
C LEU A 461 -11.13 -29.81 -2.45
N ASN A 462 -11.25 -30.99 -3.05
CA ASN A 462 -12.36 -31.94 -2.85
C ASN A 462 -12.05 -32.99 -1.75
N ASN A 463 -10.91 -32.85 -1.08
CA ASN A 463 -10.36 -33.80 -0.09
C ASN A 463 -10.04 -35.19 -0.68
N ASN A 464 -9.83 -35.32 -1.99
CA ASN A 464 -9.18 -36.50 -2.55
C ASN A 464 -7.71 -36.50 -2.13
N ILE A 465 -7.15 -37.70 -2.02
CA ILE A 465 -5.79 -37.91 -1.51
C ILE A 465 -4.93 -38.46 -2.65
N TYR A 466 -3.78 -37.83 -2.84
CA TYR A 466 -2.77 -38.25 -3.81
C TYR A 466 -1.55 -38.73 -3.06
N LEU A 467 -1.03 -39.90 -3.51
CA LEU A 467 0.17 -40.53 -2.97
C LEU A 467 1.16 -40.72 -4.13
N THR A 468 2.41 -40.38 -3.89
CA THR A 468 3.55 -40.68 -4.76
C THR A 468 4.66 -41.35 -3.98
N GLY A 469 5.53 -42.04 -4.70
CA GLY A 469 6.66 -42.75 -4.17
C GLY A 469 7.39 -43.53 -5.25
N TYR A 470 7.96 -44.69 -4.91
CA TYR A 470 8.54 -45.59 -5.90
C TYR A 470 8.17 -47.05 -5.64
N THR A 471 8.24 -47.84 -6.68
CA THR A 471 7.82 -49.26 -6.67
C THR A 471 8.75 -50.13 -7.50
N ARG A 472 8.91 -51.37 -7.06
CA ARG A 472 9.50 -52.49 -7.85
C ARG A 472 8.43 -53.51 -8.21
N SER A 473 7.23 -53.31 -7.80
CA SER A 473 6.11 -54.21 -8.05
C SER A 473 5.57 -54.11 -9.45
N THR A 474 5.40 -55.23 -10.11
CA THR A 474 4.83 -55.35 -11.44
C THR A 474 3.32 -55.50 -11.45
N ASN A 475 2.69 -55.49 -10.28
CA ASN A 475 1.27 -55.74 -10.08
C ASN A 475 0.68 -54.78 -9.01
N ASN A 476 -0.62 -54.55 -9.04
CA ASN A 476 -1.43 -53.79 -8.08
C ASN A 476 -1.17 -52.27 -8.03
N ILE A 477 -0.26 -51.72 -8.82
CA ILE A 477 0.08 -50.29 -8.86
C ILE A 477 -0.81 -49.51 -9.84
N ALA A 478 -0.80 -49.85 -11.12
CA ALA A 478 -1.56 -49.14 -12.12
C ALA A 478 -3.02 -49.65 -12.24
N SER A 479 -3.91 -48.77 -12.56
CA SER A 479 -5.28 -49.09 -12.99
C SER A 479 -5.34 -49.30 -14.52
N ALA A 480 -6.40 -50.00 -14.98
CA ALA A 480 -6.64 -50.12 -16.42
C ALA A 480 -6.86 -48.72 -17.02
N GLY A 481 -6.17 -48.46 -18.14
CA GLY A 481 -6.24 -47.17 -18.84
C GLY A 481 -5.37 -46.05 -18.23
N ALA A 482 -4.51 -46.37 -17.26
CA ALA A 482 -3.56 -45.41 -16.69
C ALA A 482 -2.55 -44.88 -17.70
N PHE A 483 -1.93 -43.73 -17.46
CA PHE A 483 -0.87 -43.16 -18.29
C PHE A 483 0.24 -44.19 -18.57
N GLN A 484 0.74 -44.90 -17.56
CA GLN A 484 1.70 -45.99 -17.67
C GLN A 484 1.16 -47.20 -16.89
N THR A 485 0.84 -48.29 -17.58
CA THR A 485 0.17 -49.47 -17.01
C THR A 485 1.16 -50.56 -16.56
N SER A 486 2.43 -50.43 -16.89
CA SER A 486 3.46 -51.45 -16.60
C SER A 486 4.72 -50.83 -16.02
N TRP A 487 5.29 -51.48 -15.04
CA TRP A 487 6.65 -51.25 -14.55
C TRP A 487 7.68 -51.49 -15.67
N ILE A 488 8.70 -50.62 -15.75
CA ILE A 488 9.70 -50.70 -16.82
C ILE A 488 11.02 -51.31 -16.27
N ALA A 489 11.65 -50.70 -15.28
CA ALA A 489 12.91 -51.15 -14.79
C ALA A 489 13.30 -50.56 -13.40
N LEU A 490 14.08 -51.29 -12.63
CA LEU A 490 14.63 -50.87 -11.34
C LEU A 490 13.59 -50.32 -10.36
N ASP A 491 13.59 -49.05 -10.10
CA ASP A 491 12.56 -48.31 -9.33
C ASP A 491 11.79 -47.40 -10.29
N ASP A 492 10.48 -47.58 -10.41
CA ASP A 492 9.60 -46.61 -11.10
C ASP A 492 8.86 -45.78 -10.06
N ALA A 493 8.73 -44.49 -10.29
CA ALA A 493 7.82 -43.66 -9.51
C ALA A 493 6.37 -44.12 -9.76
N PHE A 494 5.49 -43.86 -8.82
CA PHE A 494 4.05 -44.05 -9.00
C PHE A 494 3.26 -42.83 -8.53
N LEU A 495 2.06 -42.70 -9.06
CA LEU A 495 1.05 -41.75 -8.58
C LEU A 495 -0.29 -42.44 -8.46
N VAL A 496 -0.96 -42.28 -7.32
CA VAL A 496 -2.29 -42.85 -7.07
C VAL A 496 -3.23 -41.82 -6.45
N LYS A 497 -4.50 -41.87 -6.83
CA LYS A 497 -5.58 -41.06 -6.27
C LYS A 497 -6.57 -41.92 -5.49
N PHE A 498 -6.85 -41.53 -4.27
CA PHE A 498 -7.95 -42.01 -3.44
C PHE A 498 -9.00 -40.89 -3.27
N ASP A 499 -10.28 -41.24 -3.13
CA ASP A 499 -11.24 -40.26 -2.66
C ASP A 499 -11.14 -40.03 -1.12
N SER A 500 -11.95 -39.13 -0.59
CA SER A 500 -11.92 -38.77 0.83
C SER A 500 -12.23 -39.95 1.79
N SER A 501 -12.85 -41.02 1.29
CA SER A 501 -13.21 -42.23 2.03
C SER A 501 -12.21 -43.36 1.90
N GLY A 502 -11.13 -43.21 1.11
CA GLY A 502 -10.08 -44.21 0.91
C GLY A 502 -10.30 -45.15 -0.26
N VAL A 503 -11.30 -44.90 -1.15
CA VAL A 503 -11.51 -45.70 -2.35
C VAL A 503 -10.57 -45.23 -3.46
N ARG A 504 -9.74 -46.14 -4.00
CA ARG A 504 -8.84 -45.83 -5.12
C ARG A 504 -9.64 -45.45 -6.35
N GLN A 505 -9.35 -44.29 -6.91
CA GLN A 505 -9.93 -43.79 -8.16
C GLN A 505 -9.11 -44.24 -9.36
N TRP A 506 -7.82 -44.02 -9.35
CA TRP A 506 -6.86 -44.48 -10.34
C TRP A 506 -5.45 -44.54 -9.76
N GLY A 507 -4.53 -45.24 -10.43
CA GLY A 507 -3.11 -45.31 -10.14
C GLY A 507 -2.30 -45.53 -11.40
N THR A 508 -1.09 -45.03 -11.49
CA THR A 508 -0.19 -45.12 -12.65
C THR A 508 1.26 -45.24 -12.20
N TYR A 509 2.07 -45.97 -12.98
CA TYR A 509 3.51 -45.85 -12.89
C TYR A 509 3.95 -44.52 -13.57
N TYR A 510 5.15 -44.08 -13.28
CA TYR A 510 5.83 -42.97 -13.94
C TYR A 510 7.34 -43.24 -13.93
N GLY A 511 7.90 -43.59 -15.07
CA GLY A 511 9.30 -43.93 -15.15
C GLY A 511 9.75 -44.34 -16.55
N GLY A 512 11.02 -44.64 -16.66
CA GLY A 512 11.69 -45.07 -17.88
C GLY A 512 12.59 -46.29 -17.63
N SER A 513 13.77 -46.29 -18.25
CA SER A 513 14.64 -47.47 -18.29
C SER A 513 15.65 -47.53 -17.13
N ALA A 514 15.63 -46.57 -16.19
CA ALA A 514 16.55 -46.54 -15.05
C ALA A 514 15.80 -46.27 -13.75
N LEU A 515 16.45 -45.67 -12.73
CA LEU A 515 15.83 -45.35 -11.45
C LEU A 515 14.96 -44.10 -11.56
N ASP A 516 13.72 -44.23 -11.17
CA ASP A 516 12.77 -43.10 -11.13
C ASP A 516 12.01 -43.15 -9.78
N ARG A 517 12.15 -42.11 -8.95
CA ARG A 517 11.59 -42.05 -7.61
C ARG A 517 10.80 -40.79 -7.40
N GLY A 518 9.52 -40.89 -7.08
CA GLY A 518 8.70 -39.75 -6.66
C GLY A 518 8.95 -39.42 -5.19
N HIS A 519 9.22 -38.17 -4.89
CA HIS A 519 9.48 -37.72 -3.51
C HIS A 519 8.39 -36.80 -2.98
N SER A 520 7.84 -35.92 -3.79
CA SER A 520 6.84 -34.94 -3.36
C SER A 520 5.67 -34.88 -4.33
N VAL A 521 4.49 -34.54 -3.78
CA VAL A 521 3.24 -34.34 -4.54
C VAL A 521 2.52 -33.12 -3.99
N CYS A 522 1.97 -32.29 -4.86
CA CYS A 522 1.05 -31.20 -4.50
C CYS A 522 -0.08 -31.06 -5.51
N THR A 523 -1.10 -30.27 -5.20
CA THR A 523 -2.26 -30.01 -6.06
C THR A 523 -2.48 -28.53 -6.27
N ASP A 524 -2.97 -28.15 -7.46
CA ASP A 524 -3.32 -26.75 -7.76
C ASP A 524 -4.81 -26.44 -7.49
N ASN A 525 -5.19 -25.17 -7.68
CA ASN A 525 -6.57 -24.68 -7.49
C ASN A 525 -7.58 -25.28 -8.48
N SER A 526 -7.11 -25.96 -9.54
CA SER A 526 -7.94 -26.68 -10.52
C SER A 526 -8.00 -28.19 -10.26
N ASN A 527 -7.44 -28.64 -9.13
CA ASN A 527 -7.26 -30.04 -8.75
C ASN A 527 -6.38 -30.87 -9.73
N ASN A 528 -5.49 -30.21 -10.48
CA ASN A 528 -4.39 -30.94 -11.11
C ASN A 528 -3.38 -31.35 -10.06
N VAL A 529 -2.63 -32.39 -10.34
CA VAL A 529 -1.62 -32.93 -9.42
C VAL A 529 -0.22 -32.84 -10.04
N TYR A 530 0.74 -32.44 -9.26
CA TYR A 530 2.15 -32.36 -9.63
C TYR A 530 2.94 -33.35 -8.82
N ILE A 531 3.83 -34.09 -9.46
CA ILE A 531 4.81 -34.95 -8.80
C ILE A 531 6.23 -34.51 -9.15
N MET A 532 7.08 -34.57 -8.18
CA MET A 532 8.50 -34.26 -8.29
C MET A 532 9.33 -35.37 -7.65
N GLY A 533 10.51 -35.57 -8.18
CA GLY A 533 11.48 -36.53 -7.65
C GLY A 533 12.75 -36.61 -8.48
N ASN A 534 13.38 -37.76 -8.49
CA ASN A 534 14.64 -37.99 -9.14
C ASN A 534 14.50 -39.05 -10.25
N SER A 535 15.13 -38.78 -11.40
CA SER A 535 15.18 -39.74 -12.52
C SER A 535 16.57 -39.88 -13.08
N ALA A 536 17.00 -41.10 -13.32
CA ALA A 536 18.17 -41.44 -14.10
C ALA A 536 17.79 -41.96 -15.50
N SER A 537 16.52 -41.95 -15.85
CA SER A 537 16.01 -42.40 -17.14
C SER A 537 16.19 -41.33 -18.23
N SER A 538 16.79 -41.71 -19.37
CA SER A 538 16.95 -40.78 -20.49
C SER A 538 15.71 -40.61 -21.37
N THR A 539 14.65 -41.37 -21.14
CA THR A 539 13.40 -41.36 -21.90
C THR A 539 12.22 -41.67 -20.99
N GLY A 540 11.00 -41.33 -21.41
CA GLY A 540 9.76 -41.63 -20.67
C GLY A 540 9.31 -40.50 -19.73
N ILE A 541 10.18 -39.59 -19.34
CA ILE A 541 9.95 -38.55 -18.32
C ILE A 541 9.45 -37.24 -18.96
N ALA A 542 10.24 -36.59 -19.81
CA ALA A 542 9.93 -35.26 -20.33
C ALA A 542 9.00 -35.31 -21.57
N THR A 543 8.23 -34.24 -21.72
CA THR A 543 7.47 -33.98 -22.96
C THR A 543 8.27 -33.11 -23.92
N PRO A 544 8.00 -33.18 -25.25
CA PRO A 544 8.57 -32.20 -26.18
C PRO A 544 8.23 -30.76 -25.77
N ASN A 545 9.17 -29.84 -25.96
CA ASN A 545 9.04 -28.42 -25.63
C ASN A 545 8.87 -28.08 -24.11
N SER A 546 9.23 -29.02 -23.23
CA SER A 546 9.35 -28.71 -21.78
C SER A 546 10.60 -27.87 -21.50
N THR A 547 10.74 -27.32 -20.29
CA THR A 547 11.92 -26.56 -19.85
C THR A 547 13.22 -27.29 -20.16
N GLN A 548 13.28 -28.57 -19.86
CA GLN A 548 14.40 -29.47 -20.24
C GLN A 548 13.82 -30.79 -20.73
N SER A 549 13.85 -31.00 -22.03
CA SER A 549 13.28 -32.20 -22.67
C SER A 549 14.26 -33.39 -22.74
N THR A 550 15.52 -33.17 -22.41
CA THR A 550 16.57 -34.18 -22.40
C THR A 550 17.21 -34.33 -21.03
N TYR A 551 17.49 -35.56 -20.65
CA TYR A 551 18.27 -35.87 -19.43
C TYR A 551 19.65 -35.20 -19.51
N GLY A 552 20.08 -34.54 -18.41
CA GLY A 552 21.34 -33.78 -18.38
C GLY A 552 22.64 -34.61 -18.46
N GLY A 553 22.53 -35.90 -18.17
CA GLY A 553 23.60 -36.84 -18.45
C GLY A 553 24.34 -37.32 -17.22
N GLY A 554 25.37 -38.17 -17.46
CA GLY A 554 26.17 -38.80 -16.42
C GLY A 554 25.58 -40.12 -15.88
N THR A 555 26.07 -40.54 -14.73
CA THR A 555 25.60 -41.71 -13.98
C THR A 555 24.70 -41.31 -12.81
N ALA A 556 24.36 -40.05 -12.69
CA ALA A 556 23.65 -39.43 -11.62
C ALA A 556 22.18 -39.20 -11.97
N SER A 557 21.35 -38.76 -11.06
CA SER A 557 19.93 -38.41 -11.28
C SER A 557 19.74 -36.91 -11.58
N ASP A 558 18.75 -36.61 -12.42
CA ASP A 558 18.17 -35.26 -12.56
C ASP A 558 16.85 -35.16 -11.78
N ILE A 559 16.50 -33.95 -11.38
CA ILE A 559 15.16 -33.66 -10.89
C ILE A 559 14.17 -33.87 -12.03
N PHE A 560 13.03 -34.50 -11.76
CA PHE A 560 11.88 -34.46 -12.65
C PHE A 560 10.72 -33.73 -12.00
N LEU A 561 9.92 -33.02 -12.82
CA LEU A 561 8.63 -32.44 -12.46
C LEU A 561 7.61 -32.85 -13.50
N ALA A 562 6.44 -33.35 -13.07
CA ALA A 562 5.38 -33.72 -14.00
C ALA A 562 3.99 -33.30 -13.48
N LYS A 563 3.14 -32.86 -14.40
CA LYS A 563 1.76 -32.49 -14.16
C LYS A 563 0.81 -33.54 -14.72
N PHE A 564 -0.17 -33.91 -13.89
CA PHE A 564 -1.30 -34.76 -14.29
C PHE A 564 -2.61 -34.01 -14.06
N ASP A 565 -3.62 -34.27 -14.88
CA ASP A 565 -4.98 -33.82 -14.63
C ASP A 565 -5.62 -34.65 -13.50
N ASN A 566 -6.81 -34.25 -13.05
CA ASN A 566 -7.52 -34.93 -11.99
C ASN A 566 -8.01 -36.35 -12.35
N LEU A 567 -7.92 -36.75 -13.65
CA LEU A 567 -8.26 -38.05 -14.17
C LEU A 567 -7.05 -38.99 -14.30
N GLY A 568 -5.82 -38.48 -14.02
CA GLY A 568 -4.58 -39.23 -14.08
C GLY A 568 -3.88 -39.22 -15.45
N ASN A 569 -4.29 -38.36 -16.40
CA ASN A 569 -3.60 -38.17 -17.66
C ASN A 569 -2.43 -37.21 -17.47
N ARG A 570 -1.23 -37.61 -17.98
CA ARG A 570 -0.08 -36.70 -17.97
C ARG A 570 -0.31 -35.53 -18.92
N VAL A 571 -0.22 -34.31 -18.38
CA VAL A 571 -0.33 -33.06 -19.14
C VAL A 571 1.04 -32.69 -19.71
N TRP A 572 2.05 -32.66 -18.87
CA TRP A 572 3.45 -32.45 -19.27
C TRP A 572 4.42 -33.06 -18.24
N GLY A 573 5.68 -33.21 -18.64
CA GLY A 573 6.80 -33.58 -17.79
C GLY A 573 8.08 -32.92 -18.25
N THR A 574 9.00 -32.61 -17.34
CA THR A 574 10.30 -31.98 -17.61
C THR A 574 11.37 -32.55 -16.71
N TYR A 575 12.62 -32.54 -17.16
CA TYR A 575 13.80 -32.64 -16.28
C TYR A 575 14.19 -31.24 -15.81
N TYR A 576 15.02 -31.20 -14.78
CA TYR A 576 15.81 -30.03 -14.38
C TYR A 576 17.08 -30.50 -13.70
N GLY A 577 18.19 -30.46 -14.39
CA GLY A 577 19.46 -30.99 -13.91
C GLY A 577 20.58 -30.85 -14.93
N GLY A 578 21.76 -31.22 -14.54
CA GLY A 578 22.98 -31.17 -15.33
C GLY A 578 23.76 -32.47 -15.38
N ASN A 579 25.08 -32.40 -15.26
CA ASN A 579 25.94 -33.57 -15.40
C ASN A 579 26.33 -34.22 -14.07
N SER A 580 25.82 -33.74 -12.95
CA SER A 580 26.08 -34.27 -11.61
C SER A 580 24.75 -34.69 -10.94
N ILE A 581 24.77 -34.97 -9.64
CA ILE A 581 23.56 -35.36 -8.89
C ILE A 581 22.67 -34.13 -8.67
N ASP A 582 21.43 -34.21 -9.12
CA ASP A 582 20.39 -33.23 -8.89
C ASP A 582 19.15 -33.94 -8.31
N ASP A 583 18.87 -33.72 -7.03
CA ASP A 583 17.79 -34.39 -6.31
C ASP A 583 16.66 -33.42 -5.96
N GLY A 584 15.46 -33.67 -6.43
CA GLY A 584 14.24 -32.96 -6.05
C GLY A 584 13.54 -33.64 -4.87
N ILE A 585 13.43 -32.95 -3.76
CA ILE A 585 13.00 -33.54 -2.48
C ILE A 585 11.63 -33.04 -2.02
N SER A 586 11.41 -31.74 -2.01
CA SER A 586 10.21 -31.12 -1.46
C SER A 586 9.64 -30.07 -2.41
N MET A 587 8.30 -30.00 -2.48
CA MET A 587 7.58 -29.10 -3.36
C MET A 587 6.41 -28.47 -2.63
N SER A 588 6.17 -27.18 -2.86
CA SER A 588 5.03 -26.41 -2.35
C SER A 588 4.35 -25.64 -3.47
N PHE A 589 3.03 -25.55 -3.42
CA PHE A 589 2.22 -24.78 -4.38
C PHE A 589 1.78 -23.46 -3.74
N ASP A 590 1.94 -22.35 -4.47
CA ASP A 590 1.37 -21.04 -4.11
C ASP A 590 -0.04 -20.91 -4.69
N PRO A 591 -1.09 -21.03 -3.86
CA PRO A 591 -2.47 -20.98 -4.33
C PRO A 591 -2.94 -19.59 -4.74
N GLN A 592 -2.21 -18.53 -4.37
CA GLN A 592 -2.56 -17.14 -4.70
C GLN A 592 -2.07 -16.75 -6.11
N ARG A 593 -0.88 -17.25 -6.49
CA ARG A 593 -0.20 -16.86 -7.72
C ARG A 593 -0.06 -17.97 -8.75
N ASN A 594 -0.44 -19.21 -8.40
CA ASN A 594 -0.31 -20.38 -9.24
C ASN A 594 1.14 -20.71 -9.63
N TYR A 595 2.07 -20.64 -8.69
CA TYR A 595 3.45 -21.05 -8.86
C TYR A 595 3.77 -22.30 -8.02
N LEU A 596 4.79 -23.02 -8.47
CA LEU A 596 5.38 -24.17 -7.78
C LEU A 596 6.76 -23.77 -7.27
N TYR A 597 7.06 -24.02 -6.00
CA TYR A 597 8.39 -23.94 -5.42
C TYR A 597 8.92 -25.33 -5.19
N LEU A 598 10.07 -25.63 -5.78
CA LEU A 598 10.76 -26.91 -5.70
C LEU A 598 12.05 -26.70 -4.92
N PHE A 599 12.39 -27.64 -4.06
CA PHE A 599 13.59 -27.58 -3.28
C PHE A 599 14.27 -28.95 -3.17
N GLY A 600 15.59 -28.93 -3.26
CA GLY A 600 16.39 -30.13 -3.20
C GLY A 600 17.88 -29.81 -3.09
N ARG A 601 18.74 -30.61 -3.70
CA ARG A 601 20.19 -30.36 -3.80
C ARG A 601 20.65 -30.45 -5.24
N SER A 602 21.74 -29.80 -5.56
CA SER A 602 22.40 -29.90 -6.86
C SER A 602 23.94 -29.94 -6.70
N GLY A 603 24.56 -30.84 -7.41
CA GLY A 603 26.00 -30.84 -7.66
C GLY A 603 26.36 -30.30 -9.06
N SER A 604 25.36 -29.91 -9.84
CA SER A 604 25.51 -29.40 -11.21
C SER A 604 25.64 -27.88 -11.24
N ALA A 605 26.70 -27.35 -11.83
CA ALA A 605 26.83 -25.90 -12.07
C ALA A 605 25.90 -25.41 -13.18
N GLY A 606 25.51 -24.14 -13.12
CA GLY A 606 24.76 -23.46 -14.20
C GLY A 606 23.26 -23.73 -14.22
N LEU A 607 22.67 -24.23 -13.14
CA LEU A 607 21.23 -24.40 -12.99
C LEU A 607 20.53 -23.14 -12.46
N ALA A 608 21.26 -22.25 -11.78
CA ALA A 608 20.71 -20.98 -11.35
C ALA A 608 20.41 -20.06 -12.53
N THR A 609 19.32 -19.34 -12.46
CA THR A 609 18.93 -18.37 -13.50
C THR A 609 19.68 -17.06 -13.34
N ALA A 610 19.76 -16.27 -14.39
CA ALA A 610 20.38 -14.95 -14.34
C ALA A 610 19.67 -14.05 -13.30
N GLY A 611 20.46 -13.47 -12.39
CA GLY A 611 19.94 -12.65 -11.28
C GLY A 611 19.54 -13.44 -10.03
N ALA A 612 19.84 -14.71 -9.95
CA ALA A 612 19.65 -15.53 -8.75
C ALA A 612 20.34 -14.92 -7.53
N TRP A 613 19.81 -15.18 -6.34
CA TRP A 613 20.44 -14.78 -5.07
C TRP A 613 21.89 -15.34 -4.97
N LYS A 614 22.08 -16.59 -5.41
CA LYS A 614 23.38 -17.23 -5.58
C LYS A 614 23.39 -18.00 -6.91
N ASP A 615 24.29 -17.65 -7.83
CA ASP A 615 24.35 -18.20 -9.19
C ASP A 615 25.40 -19.31 -9.36
N THR A 616 26.22 -19.54 -8.35
CA THR A 616 27.29 -20.54 -8.37
C THR A 616 27.22 -21.48 -7.18
N ILE A 617 27.63 -22.72 -7.38
CA ILE A 617 27.83 -23.70 -6.32
C ILE A 617 29.14 -23.38 -5.58
N GLU A 618 29.10 -23.44 -4.24
CA GLU A 618 30.26 -23.50 -3.39
C GLU A 618 30.32 -24.90 -2.76
N GLY A 619 31.48 -25.48 -2.60
CA GLY A 619 31.62 -26.86 -2.07
C GLY A 619 31.25 -27.96 -3.08
N ASN A 620 30.78 -29.13 -2.57
CA ASN A 620 30.47 -30.30 -3.40
C ASN A 620 29.06 -30.32 -3.98
N ALA A 621 28.10 -29.78 -3.24
CA ALA A 621 26.72 -29.63 -3.65
C ALA A 621 26.03 -28.59 -2.76
N ASP A 622 25.24 -27.73 -3.35
CA ASP A 622 24.40 -26.75 -2.65
C ASP A 622 22.93 -27.16 -2.71
N ALA A 623 22.10 -26.66 -1.78
CA ALA A 623 20.66 -26.74 -1.94
C ALA A 623 20.25 -25.88 -3.12
N LEU A 624 19.19 -26.31 -3.84
CA LEU A 624 18.69 -25.66 -5.04
C LEU A 624 17.20 -25.34 -4.83
N LEU A 625 16.86 -24.03 -4.87
CA LEU A 625 15.49 -23.53 -4.79
C LEU A 625 15.06 -23.05 -6.18
N MET A 626 13.90 -23.52 -6.64
CA MET A 626 13.39 -23.26 -7.98
C MET A 626 11.93 -22.83 -7.93
N LYS A 627 11.55 -21.88 -8.79
CA LYS A 627 10.17 -21.47 -9.03
C LYS A 627 9.77 -21.84 -10.45
N PHE A 628 8.63 -22.53 -10.59
CA PHE A 628 8.03 -22.89 -11.87
C PHE A 628 6.61 -22.31 -11.97
N ASP A 629 6.18 -22.04 -13.19
CA ASP A 629 4.78 -21.80 -13.46
C ASP A 629 4.00 -23.12 -13.60
N THR A 630 2.68 -23.05 -13.67
CA THR A 630 1.82 -24.24 -13.85
C THR A 630 1.87 -24.85 -15.26
N ALA A 631 2.55 -24.21 -16.22
CA ALA A 631 2.83 -24.74 -17.55
C ALA A 631 4.15 -25.52 -17.58
N GLY A 632 4.94 -25.51 -16.50
CA GLY A 632 6.19 -26.23 -16.37
C GLY A 632 7.41 -25.46 -16.86
N LEU A 633 7.32 -24.14 -16.96
CA LEU A 633 8.45 -23.28 -17.29
C LEU A 633 9.11 -22.78 -16.00
N VAL A 634 10.44 -22.85 -15.97
CA VAL A 634 11.22 -22.27 -14.87
C VAL A 634 11.14 -20.75 -14.94
N ILE A 635 10.76 -20.13 -13.81
CA ILE A 635 10.71 -18.67 -13.65
C ILE A 635 12.06 -18.18 -13.13
N TRP A 636 12.55 -18.81 -12.06
CA TRP A 636 13.88 -18.59 -11.52
C TRP A 636 14.36 -19.80 -10.72
N ALA A 637 15.68 -19.91 -10.59
CA ALA A 637 16.35 -20.89 -9.75
C ALA A 637 17.58 -20.27 -9.10
N THR A 638 17.84 -20.60 -7.83
CA THR A 638 18.98 -20.10 -7.05
C THR A 638 19.58 -21.21 -6.20
N TYR A 639 20.90 -21.21 -6.08
CA TYR A 639 21.56 -22.04 -5.08
C TYR A 639 21.44 -21.43 -3.68
N PHE A 640 21.51 -22.27 -2.66
CA PHE A 640 21.60 -21.87 -1.26
C PHE A 640 22.60 -22.78 -0.56
N GLY A 641 23.76 -22.25 -0.19
CA GLY A 641 24.81 -23.04 0.41
C GLY A 641 26.05 -22.22 0.74
N GLY A 642 26.99 -22.87 1.40
CA GLY A 642 28.31 -22.35 1.74
C GLY A 642 29.45 -23.24 1.16
N GLU A 643 30.58 -23.32 1.85
CA GLU A 643 31.76 -24.07 1.40
C GLU A 643 31.66 -25.61 1.55
N GLY A 644 30.62 -26.10 2.21
CA GLY A 644 30.38 -27.50 2.49
C GLY A 644 29.43 -28.18 1.54
N THR A 645 28.51 -28.97 2.09
CA THR A 645 27.43 -29.64 1.35
C THR A 645 26.11 -29.33 2.02
N GLU A 646 25.15 -28.82 1.22
CA GLU A 646 23.83 -28.51 1.67
C GLU A 646 22.79 -29.43 1.02
N PHE A 647 21.92 -29.98 1.88
CA PHE A 647 20.74 -30.73 1.47
C PHE A 647 19.50 -29.90 1.68
N GLY A 648 18.71 -29.67 0.62
CA GLY A 648 17.41 -29.08 0.73
C GLY A 648 16.34 -30.13 0.99
N TYR A 649 15.70 -30.11 2.17
CA TYR A 649 14.75 -31.14 2.58
C TYR A 649 13.30 -30.66 2.70
N GLY A 650 13.06 -29.38 2.89
CA GLY A 650 11.72 -28.87 3.05
C GLY A 650 11.54 -27.48 2.43
N VAL A 651 10.43 -27.28 1.72
CA VAL A 651 9.98 -25.98 1.23
C VAL A 651 8.51 -25.80 1.52
N PHE A 652 8.13 -24.59 1.93
CA PHE A 652 6.76 -24.20 2.17
C PHE A 652 6.54 -22.75 1.73
N CYS A 653 5.53 -22.52 0.88
CA CYS A 653 5.10 -21.19 0.50
C CYS A 653 3.77 -20.85 1.18
N ASN A 654 3.70 -19.71 1.86
CA ASN A 654 2.46 -19.24 2.48
C ASN A 654 1.68 -18.27 1.55
N ASN A 655 0.51 -17.84 2.01
CA ASN A 655 -0.35 -16.91 1.28
C ASN A 655 0.23 -15.48 1.14
N PHE A 656 1.37 -15.20 1.75
CA PHE A 656 2.08 -13.90 1.66
C PHE A 656 3.27 -13.95 0.71
N SER A 657 3.40 -15.05 -0.07
CA SER A 657 4.56 -15.31 -0.96
C SER A 657 5.90 -15.35 -0.23
N GLN A 658 5.85 -15.75 1.01
CA GLN A 658 7.00 -16.07 1.82
C GLN A 658 7.33 -17.54 1.63
N VAL A 659 8.56 -17.82 1.18
CA VAL A 659 9.05 -19.17 0.90
C VAL A 659 10.03 -19.56 1.99
N PHE A 660 9.57 -20.42 2.90
CA PHE A 660 10.41 -21.02 3.93
C PHE A 660 11.13 -22.21 3.35
N ILE A 661 12.43 -22.30 3.56
CA ILE A 661 13.26 -23.46 3.20
C ILE A 661 14.01 -23.98 4.42
N GLY A 662 14.24 -25.26 4.45
CA GLY A 662 15.03 -25.88 5.52
C GLY A 662 15.73 -27.16 5.07
N GLY A 663 16.82 -27.45 5.71
CA GLY A 663 17.66 -28.60 5.35
C GLY A 663 18.80 -28.84 6.32
N GLN A 664 19.79 -29.54 5.84
CA GLN A 664 20.97 -29.92 6.60
C GLN A 664 22.24 -29.39 5.91
N THR A 665 23.20 -28.92 6.69
CA THR A 665 24.46 -28.36 6.22
C THR A 665 25.65 -28.84 7.05
N ASN A 666 26.80 -28.92 6.41
CA ASN A 666 28.09 -29.00 7.10
C ASN A 666 28.97 -27.76 6.84
N SER A 667 28.43 -26.72 6.18
CA SER A 667 29.11 -25.43 6.04
C SER A 667 29.22 -24.72 7.39
N ILE A 668 30.38 -24.19 7.71
CA ILE A 668 30.63 -23.52 9.00
C ILE A 668 30.31 -22.02 8.96
N ALA A 669 30.20 -21.45 7.78
CA ALA A 669 29.92 -20.03 7.55
C ALA A 669 29.04 -19.78 6.31
N ASN A 670 28.63 -18.53 6.11
CA ASN A 670 27.97 -18.00 4.92
C ASN A 670 26.50 -18.44 4.68
N LEU A 671 25.88 -19.18 5.60
CA LEU A 671 24.44 -19.54 5.47
C LEU A 671 23.51 -18.64 6.27
N SER A 672 23.97 -18.17 7.43
CA SER A 672 23.14 -17.33 8.32
C SER A 672 23.19 -15.86 7.95
N THR A 673 22.09 -15.17 8.20
CA THR A 673 22.03 -13.71 8.12
C THR A 673 22.44 -13.07 9.45
N SER A 674 22.87 -11.83 9.40
CA SER A 674 23.20 -11.07 10.60
C SER A 674 21.99 -10.93 11.52
N GLY A 675 22.16 -11.13 12.83
CA GLY A 675 21.10 -11.09 13.82
C GLY A 675 20.22 -12.33 13.86
N SER A 676 20.56 -13.39 13.13
CA SER A 676 19.87 -14.68 13.16
C SER A 676 19.93 -15.33 14.55
N PHE A 677 19.04 -16.27 14.82
CA PHE A 677 18.98 -17.03 16.07
C PHE A 677 20.33 -17.71 16.36
N GLN A 678 20.93 -18.34 15.35
CA GLN A 678 22.27 -18.96 15.42
C GLN A 678 23.07 -18.55 14.17
N SER A 679 24.18 -17.85 14.38
CA SER A 679 24.96 -17.25 13.29
C SER A 679 26.11 -18.12 12.78
N VAL A 680 26.45 -19.17 13.49
CA VAL A 680 27.53 -20.09 13.14
C VAL A 680 27.09 -21.53 13.37
N ASN A 681 27.62 -22.46 12.55
CA ASN A 681 27.49 -23.88 12.75
C ASN A 681 28.31 -24.30 14.01
N ALA A 682 27.65 -24.92 14.98
CA ALA A 682 28.29 -25.35 16.24
C ALA A 682 28.79 -26.82 16.19
N GLY A 683 28.33 -27.62 15.20
CA GLY A 683 28.59 -29.05 15.08
C GLY A 683 29.16 -29.52 13.74
N LEU A 684 29.03 -30.78 13.44
CA LEU A 684 29.47 -31.39 12.18
C LEU A 684 28.42 -31.31 11.08
N ASN A 685 27.16 -31.55 11.44
CA ASN A 685 25.98 -31.43 10.58
C ASN A 685 24.88 -30.74 11.38
N GLU A 686 24.44 -29.60 10.93
CA GLU A 686 23.35 -28.87 11.57
C GLU A 686 22.14 -28.64 10.64
N GLY A 687 21.01 -28.37 11.24
CA GLY A 687 19.88 -27.84 10.52
C GLY A 687 20.11 -26.39 10.08
N TYR A 688 19.53 -25.99 8.95
CA TYR A 688 19.38 -24.60 8.60
C TYR A 688 17.92 -24.32 8.28
N PHE A 689 17.47 -23.09 8.57
CA PHE A 689 16.15 -22.62 8.27
C PHE A 689 16.22 -21.20 7.74
N ALA A 690 15.54 -20.91 6.63
CA ALA A 690 15.62 -19.63 5.97
C ALA A 690 14.27 -19.21 5.37
N LEU A 691 14.11 -17.89 5.19
CA LEU A 691 12.94 -17.28 4.56
C LEU A 691 13.39 -16.45 3.36
N PHE A 692 12.85 -16.79 2.19
CA PHE A 692 12.89 -15.96 0.99
C PHE A 692 11.55 -15.23 0.82
N ASN A 693 11.59 -13.95 0.47
CA ASN A 693 10.41 -13.21 0.02
C ASN A 693 10.41 -13.21 -1.51
N ASP A 694 9.46 -13.90 -2.10
CA ASP A 694 9.23 -13.91 -3.55
C ASP A 694 8.01 -13.04 -3.88
N CYS A 695 8.21 -11.74 -3.83
CA CYS A 695 7.14 -10.77 -3.91
C CYS A 695 7.11 -10.05 -5.25
N GLU A 696 6.08 -10.29 -6.02
CA GLU A 696 5.72 -9.49 -7.18
C GLU A 696 4.81 -8.34 -6.73
N LEU A 697 5.31 -7.10 -6.80
CA LEU A 697 4.54 -5.89 -6.48
C LEU A 697 3.63 -5.53 -7.66
N THR A 698 2.66 -6.39 -7.98
CA THR A 698 1.73 -6.18 -9.09
C THR A 698 0.83 -4.98 -8.81
N ALA A 699 0.85 -3.98 -9.69
CA ALA A 699 -0.08 -2.87 -9.63
C ALA A 699 -1.50 -3.33 -9.98
N PRO A 700 -2.54 -2.66 -9.49
CA PRO A 700 -3.89 -2.91 -9.98
C PRO A 700 -3.99 -2.59 -11.47
N ASP A 701 -4.71 -3.40 -12.26
CA ASP A 701 -4.82 -3.18 -13.71
C ASP A 701 -5.58 -1.90 -14.07
N THR A 702 -6.71 -1.66 -13.41
CA THR A 702 -7.62 -0.56 -13.76
C THR A 702 -8.37 -0.06 -12.54
N ILE A 703 -8.78 1.22 -12.58
CA ILE A 703 -9.78 1.77 -11.66
C ILE A 703 -11.10 1.91 -12.42
N THR A 704 -12.15 1.25 -11.97
CA THR A 704 -13.51 1.32 -12.50
C THR A 704 -14.35 2.28 -11.68
N GLY A 705 -15.25 3.00 -12.33
CA GLY A 705 -16.11 4.06 -11.76
C GLY A 705 -16.34 5.17 -12.79
N SER A 706 -17.15 6.16 -12.46
CA SER A 706 -17.52 7.23 -13.38
C SER A 706 -16.33 8.09 -13.82
N ASP A 707 -16.20 8.33 -15.13
CA ASP A 707 -15.16 9.18 -15.71
C ASP A 707 -15.49 10.67 -15.60
N THR A 708 -16.80 11.00 -15.53
CA THR A 708 -17.29 12.38 -15.38
C THR A 708 -18.25 12.43 -14.19
N VAL A 709 -18.07 13.41 -13.33
CA VAL A 709 -18.73 13.49 -12.02
C VAL A 709 -19.22 14.91 -11.71
N CYS A 710 -20.17 15.00 -10.79
CA CYS A 710 -20.61 16.26 -10.22
C CYS A 710 -19.71 16.64 -9.04
N ARG A 711 -19.42 17.91 -8.88
CA ARG A 711 -18.74 18.48 -7.72
C ARG A 711 -19.49 18.16 -6.41
N GLY A 712 -18.77 17.76 -5.36
CA GLY A 712 -19.31 17.53 -4.02
C GLY A 712 -20.23 16.32 -3.88
N THR A 713 -20.25 15.42 -4.88
CA THR A 713 -21.10 14.23 -4.90
C THR A 713 -20.28 13.00 -4.60
N LEU A 714 -20.91 12.02 -3.94
CA LEU A 714 -20.30 10.73 -3.56
C LEU A 714 -20.34 9.76 -4.75
N TYR A 715 -19.19 9.18 -5.10
CA TYR A 715 -19.04 8.14 -6.13
C TYR A 715 -18.17 7.00 -5.59
N THR A 716 -18.51 5.78 -5.97
CA THR A 716 -17.72 4.59 -5.65
C THR A 716 -16.79 4.23 -6.80
N TYR A 717 -15.51 3.98 -6.47
CA TYR A 717 -14.49 3.48 -7.39
C TYR A 717 -13.95 2.16 -6.88
N THR A 718 -13.67 1.25 -7.81
CA THR A 718 -13.18 -0.09 -7.50
C THR A 718 -12.02 -0.48 -8.41
N THR A 719 -11.14 -1.35 -7.93
CA THR A 719 -10.13 -2.03 -8.74
C THR A 719 -10.26 -3.54 -8.57
N PRO A 720 -9.87 -4.37 -9.55
CA PRO A 720 -9.83 -5.82 -9.38
C PRO A 720 -9.01 -6.22 -8.15
N ILE A 721 -9.39 -7.32 -7.52
CA ILE A 721 -8.60 -7.88 -6.41
C ILE A 721 -7.27 -8.38 -6.98
N VAL A 722 -6.17 -7.88 -6.42
CA VAL A 722 -4.82 -8.32 -6.77
C VAL A 722 -4.43 -9.48 -5.84
N PRO A 723 -4.03 -10.64 -6.37
CA PRO A 723 -3.58 -11.78 -5.55
C PRO A 723 -2.42 -11.39 -4.62
N GLY A 724 -2.47 -11.82 -3.37
CA GLY A 724 -1.45 -11.50 -2.36
C GLY A 724 -1.55 -10.09 -1.76
N ALA A 725 -2.55 -9.30 -2.13
CA ALA A 725 -2.79 -7.99 -1.51
C ALA A 725 -3.15 -8.11 -0.03
N VAL A 726 -2.44 -7.39 0.82
CA VAL A 726 -2.77 -7.23 2.24
C VAL A 726 -3.77 -6.08 2.44
N SER A 727 -3.57 -4.99 1.70
CA SER A 727 -4.47 -3.83 1.68
C SER A 727 -4.24 -2.97 0.44
N TYR A 728 -5.05 -1.92 0.29
CA TYR A 728 -4.94 -0.94 -0.80
C TYR A 728 -4.74 0.45 -0.21
N THR A 729 -3.95 1.25 -0.89
CA THR A 729 -3.75 2.66 -0.57
C THR A 729 -4.30 3.52 -1.69
N TRP A 730 -5.33 4.31 -1.39
CA TRP A 730 -5.93 5.26 -2.32
C TRP A 730 -5.36 6.65 -2.07
N THR A 731 -4.92 7.29 -3.14
CA THR A 731 -4.43 8.67 -3.12
C THR A 731 -5.44 9.57 -3.82
N LEU A 732 -5.97 10.54 -3.10
CA LEU A 732 -6.98 11.47 -3.58
C LEU A 732 -6.38 12.86 -3.80
N PRO A 733 -6.89 13.62 -4.79
CA PRO A 733 -6.51 15.00 -5.00
C PRO A 733 -6.89 15.92 -3.83
N ASN A 734 -6.24 17.07 -3.75
CA ASN A 734 -6.56 18.07 -2.74
C ASN A 734 -8.02 18.54 -2.86
N GLY A 735 -8.72 18.54 -1.73
CA GLY A 735 -10.12 18.94 -1.65
C GLY A 735 -11.12 17.83 -1.97
N TRP A 736 -10.67 16.63 -2.32
CA TRP A 736 -11.48 15.43 -2.40
C TRP A 736 -11.41 14.66 -1.09
N THR A 737 -12.48 13.98 -0.69
CA THR A 737 -12.52 13.24 0.57
C THR A 737 -12.98 11.80 0.38
N GLY A 738 -12.39 10.90 1.14
CA GLY A 738 -12.65 9.46 1.13
C GLY A 738 -11.44 8.74 1.73
N SER A 739 -11.63 7.53 2.22
CA SER A 739 -10.53 6.66 2.67
C SER A 739 -10.97 5.20 2.61
N SER A 740 -10.09 4.33 2.18
CA SER A 740 -10.32 2.89 2.18
C SER A 740 -8.99 2.15 2.20
N SER A 741 -8.96 1.00 2.84
CA SER A 741 -7.88 0.02 2.77
C SER A 741 -8.24 -1.21 1.94
N THR A 742 -9.40 -1.19 1.27
CA THR A 742 -9.88 -2.27 0.40
C THR A 742 -9.75 -1.90 -1.08
N ASN A 743 -10.05 -2.82 -1.97
CA ASN A 743 -10.09 -2.60 -3.42
C ASN A 743 -11.25 -1.71 -3.89
N SER A 744 -12.01 -1.13 -2.97
CA SER A 744 -13.13 -0.21 -3.25
C SER A 744 -13.05 1.00 -2.34
N ILE A 745 -13.39 2.18 -2.87
CA ILE A 745 -13.40 3.44 -2.14
C ILE A 745 -14.61 4.28 -2.53
N ASP A 746 -15.23 4.92 -1.54
CA ASP A 746 -16.24 5.95 -1.73
C ASP A 746 -15.58 7.32 -1.63
N ILE A 747 -15.72 8.13 -2.67
CA ILE A 747 -15.04 9.43 -2.82
C ILE A 747 -16.08 10.53 -2.98
N THR A 748 -16.01 11.55 -2.13
CA THR A 748 -16.71 12.82 -2.37
C THR A 748 -15.79 13.73 -3.18
N THR A 749 -16.25 14.13 -4.35
CA THR A 749 -15.45 14.84 -5.36
C THR A 749 -15.20 16.29 -4.99
N GLY A 750 -14.02 16.81 -5.32
CA GLY A 750 -13.64 18.22 -5.17
C GLY A 750 -14.14 19.11 -6.30
N ALA A 751 -13.53 20.29 -6.42
CA ALA A 751 -13.97 21.33 -7.37
C ALA A 751 -13.39 21.17 -8.78
N ASN A 752 -12.24 20.53 -8.93
CA ASN A 752 -11.48 20.49 -10.18
C ASN A 752 -11.32 19.06 -10.71
N THR A 753 -11.24 18.96 -12.03
CA THR A 753 -10.78 17.73 -12.69
C THR A 753 -9.39 17.35 -12.19
N ASP A 754 -9.22 16.10 -11.77
CA ASP A 754 -7.96 15.62 -11.24
C ASP A 754 -7.88 14.09 -11.33
N THR A 755 -6.80 13.51 -10.81
CA THR A 755 -6.47 12.10 -10.92
C THR A 755 -6.54 11.42 -9.55
N ILE A 756 -7.35 10.36 -9.45
CA ILE A 756 -7.30 9.43 -8.32
C ILE A 756 -6.30 8.31 -8.61
N LYS A 757 -5.67 7.78 -7.58
CA LYS A 757 -4.66 6.73 -7.70
C LYS A 757 -4.91 5.64 -6.67
N VAL A 758 -4.50 4.42 -7.02
CA VAL A 758 -4.52 3.29 -6.10
C VAL A 758 -3.23 2.47 -6.22
N ALA A 759 -2.67 2.08 -5.09
CA ALA A 759 -1.57 1.14 -4.98
C ALA A 759 -1.97 -0.04 -4.11
N VAL A 760 -1.39 -1.20 -4.36
CA VAL A 760 -1.57 -2.41 -3.54
C VAL A 760 -0.45 -2.48 -2.52
N VAL A 761 -0.81 -2.74 -1.27
CA VAL A 761 0.14 -3.05 -0.20
C VAL A 761 0.25 -4.56 -0.07
N PHE A 762 1.45 -5.08 -0.27
CA PHE A 762 1.81 -6.48 -0.03
C PHE A 762 2.62 -6.59 1.27
N ALA A 763 2.75 -7.77 1.82
CA ALA A 763 3.60 -8.01 3.00
C ALA A 763 5.06 -7.55 2.82
N CYS A 764 5.52 -7.46 1.59
CA CYS A 764 6.89 -7.12 1.19
C CYS A 764 7.07 -5.72 0.60
N GLY A 765 6.01 -4.95 0.43
CA GLY A 765 6.10 -3.61 -0.15
C GLY A 765 4.79 -3.13 -0.76
N VAL A 766 4.87 -2.02 -1.48
CA VAL A 766 3.73 -1.39 -2.13
C VAL A 766 3.97 -1.34 -3.63
N SER A 767 2.94 -1.69 -4.43
CA SER A 767 3.01 -1.64 -5.88
C SER A 767 3.18 -0.21 -6.41
N THR A 768 3.43 -0.07 -7.71
CA THR A 768 3.21 1.21 -8.40
C THR A 768 1.73 1.58 -8.35
N GLU A 769 1.47 2.90 -8.42
CA GLU A 769 0.10 3.41 -8.46
C GLU A 769 -0.51 3.22 -9.86
N THR A 770 -1.76 2.79 -9.89
CA THR A 770 -2.63 2.87 -11.08
C THR A 770 -3.45 4.13 -10.97
N GLU A 771 -3.55 4.87 -12.06
CA GLU A 771 -4.14 6.21 -12.09
C GLU A 771 -5.41 6.24 -12.94
N LYS A 772 -6.38 7.07 -12.54
CA LYS A 772 -7.58 7.36 -13.31
C LYS A 772 -7.88 8.85 -13.23
N VAL A 773 -7.90 9.50 -14.40
CA VAL A 773 -8.35 10.89 -14.52
C VAL A 773 -9.86 10.93 -14.41
N ILE A 774 -10.38 11.82 -13.57
CA ILE A 774 -11.81 12.03 -13.36
C ILE A 774 -12.13 13.48 -13.70
N THR A 775 -13.01 13.67 -14.66
CA THR A 775 -13.46 14.98 -15.08
C THR A 775 -14.56 15.47 -14.14
N VAL A 776 -14.31 16.52 -13.41
CA VAL A 776 -15.34 17.22 -12.64
C VAL A 776 -16.01 18.23 -13.56
N ASN A 777 -17.33 18.21 -13.58
CA ASN A 777 -18.10 19.15 -14.37
C ASN A 777 -17.75 20.58 -13.96
N PRO A 778 -17.28 21.45 -14.89
CA PRO A 778 -16.85 22.79 -14.55
C PRO A 778 -18.02 23.64 -14.02
N LEU A 779 -17.73 24.63 -13.18
CA LEU A 779 -18.69 25.62 -12.77
C LEU A 779 -19.26 26.32 -13.99
N PRO A 780 -20.58 26.61 -14.02
CA PRO A 780 -21.16 27.45 -15.05
C PRO A 780 -20.57 28.85 -15.01
N THR A 781 -20.49 29.50 -16.17
CA THR A 781 -19.95 30.84 -16.30
C THR A 781 -21.03 31.80 -16.83
N ILE A 782 -20.93 33.09 -16.47
CA ILE A 782 -21.75 34.17 -16.99
C ILE A 782 -20.85 35.06 -17.85
N SER A 783 -21.36 35.45 -18.99
CA SER A 783 -20.75 36.45 -19.87
C SER A 783 -21.72 37.59 -20.20
N THR A 784 -21.23 38.77 -20.60
CA THR A 784 -22.01 39.88 -21.10
C THR A 784 -21.60 40.19 -22.53
N THR A 785 -22.52 40.73 -23.33
CA THR A 785 -22.24 41.21 -24.71
C THR A 785 -21.68 42.64 -24.75
N GLY A 786 -21.11 43.11 -23.67
CA GLY A 786 -20.53 44.43 -23.50
C GLY A 786 -20.03 44.63 -22.08
N ASN A 787 -20.03 45.89 -21.63
CA ASN A 787 -19.67 46.18 -20.24
C ASN A 787 -20.74 45.65 -19.27
N ASN A 788 -20.34 45.35 -18.05
CA ASN A 788 -21.27 45.00 -16.97
C ASN A 788 -22.00 46.20 -16.34
N THR A 789 -22.00 47.31 -17.04
CA THR A 789 -22.65 48.55 -16.61
C THR A 789 -23.62 49.04 -17.67
N ALA A 790 -24.76 49.62 -17.25
CA ALA A 790 -25.71 50.27 -18.11
C ALA A 790 -26.31 51.52 -17.42
N CYS A 791 -27.01 52.34 -18.16
CA CYS A 791 -27.74 53.48 -17.61
C CYS A 791 -29.16 53.06 -17.21
N PHE A 792 -29.75 53.75 -16.24
CA PHE A 792 -31.13 53.52 -15.83
C PHE A 792 -32.11 53.63 -17.05
N GLY A 793 -32.91 52.56 -17.21
CA GLY A 793 -33.78 52.40 -18.38
C GLY A 793 -33.22 51.42 -19.43
N ASP A 794 -31.95 51.20 -19.44
CA ASP A 794 -31.28 50.17 -20.25
C ASP A 794 -31.07 48.90 -19.43
N SER A 795 -30.52 47.85 -20.06
CA SER A 795 -30.23 46.54 -19.40
C SER A 795 -28.89 45.99 -19.83
N VAL A 796 -28.26 45.22 -18.94
CA VAL A 796 -27.13 44.40 -19.28
C VAL A 796 -27.64 42.99 -19.61
N SER A 797 -27.27 42.48 -20.79
CA SER A 797 -27.63 41.13 -21.20
C SER A 797 -26.58 40.14 -20.69
N LEU A 798 -27.00 39.22 -19.82
CA LEU A 798 -26.21 38.13 -19.26
C LEU A 798 -26.48 36.85 -20.06
N THR A 799 -25.44 36.08 -20.34
CA THR A 799 -25.55 34.79 -21.01
C THR A 799 -24.83 33.74 -20.19
N SER A 800 -25.48 32.63 -19.95
CA SER A 800 -24.93 31.47 -19.26
C SER A 800 -24.13 30.57 -20.20
N SER A 801 -23.16 29.82 -19.67
CA SER A 801 -22.62 28.66 -20.36
C SER A 801 -23.72 27.64 -20.67
N GLU A 802 -23.42 26.66 -21.57
CA GLU A 802 -24.37 25.63 -21.99
C GLU A 802 -24.82 24.73 -20.83
N GLY A 803 -26.08 24.34 -20.83
CA GLY A 803 -26.70 23.42 -19.89
C GLY A 803 -28.09 22.97 -20.34
N LEU A 804 -28.67 22.06 -19.57
CA LEU A 804 -30.02 21.52 -19.82
C LEU A 804 -31.12 22.41 -19.23
N THR A 805 -30.90 22.91 -18.01
CA THR A 805 -31.82 23.86 -17.36
C THR A 805 -31.06 24.98 -16.68
N TYR A 806 -31.75 26.11 -16.51
CA TYR A 806 -31.18 27.34 -15.95
C TYR A 806 -32.12 27.91 -14.90
N GLN A 807 -31.56 28.57 -13.89
CA GLN A 807 -32.26 29.38 -12.91
C GLN A 807 -31.39 30.55 -12.48
N TRP A 808 -31.77 31.76 -12.84
CA TRP A 808 -31.03 32.98 -12.49
C TRP A 808 -31.32 33.41 -11.04
N LEU A 809 -30.30 33.96 -10.41
CA LEU A 809 -30.34 34.53 -9.07
C LEU A 809 -29.89 36.01 -9.12
N LYS A 810 -30.42 36.81 -8.19
CA LYS A 810 -29.92 38.15 -7.88
C LYS A 810 -29.66 38.24 -6.38
N ASN A 811 -28.42 38.59 -5.98
CA ASN A 811 -28.00 38.66 -4.59
C ASN A 811 -28.33 37.35 -3.83
N ASN A 812 -28.03 36.19 -4.45
CA ASN A 812 -28.33 34.86 -3.97
C ASN A 812 -29.82 34.52 -3.82
N THR A 813 -30.72 35.32 -4.34
CA THR A 813 -32.17 35.06 -4.32
C THR A 813 -32.65 34.68 -5.71
N VAL A 814 -33.46 33.62 -5.81
CA VAL A 814 -34.02 33.13 -7.07
C VAL A 814 -34.88 34.20 -7.72
N ILE A 815 -34.66 34.48 -9.00
CA ILE A 815 -35.52 35.34 -9.84
C ILE A 815 -36.60 34.47 -10.42
N THR A 816 -37.86 34.69 -10.03
CA THR A 816 -39.00 33.88 -10.49
C THR A 816 -39.11 33.89 -12.01
N ASN A 817 -39.26 32.70 -12.64
CA ASN A 817 -39.41 32.50 -14.09
C ASN A 817 -38.19 32.91 -14.94
N ALA A 818 -37.04 33.13 -14.36
CA ALA A 818 -35.79 33.40 -15.07
C ALA A 818 -35.05 32.08 -15.34
N THR A 819 -35.51 31.34 -16.36
CA THR A 819 -35.06 29.96 -16.67
C THR A 819 -34.47 29.82 -18.06
N ASP A 820 -34.22 30.91 -18.76
CA ASP A 820 -33.61 30.89 -20.10
C ASP A 820 -32.08 30.95 -20.03
N THR A 821 -31.41 30.64 -21.12
CA THR A 821 -29.92 30.68 -21.24
C THR A 821 -29.40 32.11 -21.08
N SER A 822 -30.24 33.12 -21.25
CA SER A 822 -29.88 34.51 -21.10
C SER A 822 -30.86 35.24 -20.18
N PHE A 823 -30.35 36.27 -19.50
CA PHE A 823 -31.16 37.13 -18.62
C PHE A 823 -30.79 38.61 -18.83
N LYS A 824 -31.79 39.50 -18.85
CA LYS A 824 -31.58 40.94 -18.91
C LYS A 824 -31.69 41.58 -17.53
N ALA A 825 -30.56 42.07 -17.04
CA ALA A 825 -30.46 42.75 -15.74
C ALA A 825 -30.77 44.25 -15.91
N TYR A 826 -31.84 44.69 -15.29
CA TYR A 826 -32.33 46.12 -15.29
C TYR A 826 -31.98 46.86 -14.00
N GLU A 827 -31.45 46.17 -13.03
CA GLU A 827 -31.12 46.70 -11.69
C GLU A 827 -29.70 46.29 -11.28
N SER A 828 -29.05 47.13 -10.49
CA SER A 828 -27.76 46.82 -9.90
C SER A 828 -27.88 45.63 -8.93
N GLY A 829 -26.85 44.79 -8.91
CA GLY A 829 -26.77 43.66 -8.03
C GLY A 829 -25.77 42.59 -8.49
N ASN A 830 -25.56 41.56 -7.66
CA ASN A 830 -24.76 40.40 -7.97
C ASN A 830 -25.68 39.33 -8.59
N TYR A 831 -25.42 38.98 -9.85
CA TYR A 831 -26.16 37.95 -10.58
C TYR A 831 -25.39 36.68 -10.70
N ALA A 832 -26.06 35.56 -10.46
CA ALA A 832 -25.55 34.22 -10.64
C ALA A 832 -26.55 33.32 -11.37
N VAL A 833 -26.12 32.20 -11.94
CA VAL A 833 -27.02 31.25 -12.59
C VAL A 833 -26.73 29.84 -12.09
N ILE A 834 -27.77 29.14 -11.72
CA ILE A 834 -27.75 27.70 -11.47
C ILE A 834 -27.94 27.01 -12.81
N VAL A 835 -27.02 26.15 -13.22
CA VAL A 835 -27.10 25.39 -14.45
C VAL A 835 -27.06 23.90 -14.12
N THR A 836 -27.97 23.14 -14.69
CA THR A 836 -27.99 21.68 -14.62
C THR A 836 -27.61 21.11 -15.98
N ASN A 837 -26.64 20.20 -16.03
CA ASN A 837 -26.20 19.56 -17.26
C ASN A 837 -26.95 18.23 -17.54
N ASN A 838 -26.58 17.54 -18.64
CA ASN A 838 -27.18 16.28 -19.07
C ASN A 838 -26.92 15.10 -18.10
N LEU A 839 -25.96 15.23 -17.21
CA LEU A 839 -25.65 14.25 -16.16
C LEU A 839 -26.47 14.49 -14.89
N GLY A 840 -27.30 15.53 -14.85
CA GLY A 840 -28.06 15.91 -13.67
C GLY A 840 -27.25 16.72 -12.65
N CYS A 841 -26.01 17.12 -12.95
CA CYS A 841 -25.21 17.97 -12.08
C CYS A 841 -25.75 19.38 -12.12
N SER A 842 -26.08 19.93 -10.97
CA SER A 842 -26.45 21.33 -10.79
C SER A 842 -25.36 22.06 -10.03
N ASP A 843 -24.90 23.20 -10.57
CA ASP A 843 -23.95 24.05 -9.86
C ASP A 843 -24.30 25.53 -10.13
N THR A 844 -23.80 26.44 -9.29
CA THR A 844 -24.03 27.86 -9.36
C THR A 844 -22.77 28.55 -9.84
N SER A 845 -22.93 29.44 -10.82
CA SER A 845 -21.81 30.25 -11.30
C SER A 845 -21.26 31.17 -10.21
N GLU A 846 -20.05 31.66 -10.42
CA GLU A 846 -19.58 32.82 -9.69
C GLU A 846 -20.51 34.01 -9.96
N ALA A 847 -20.69 34.87 -8.96
CA ALA A 847 -21.56 36.00 -9.08
C ALA A 847 -20.91 37.12 -9.91
N MET A 848 -21.65 37.64 -10.87
CA MET A 848 -21.25 38.82 -11.69
C MET A 848 -21.93 40.07 -11.16
N GLU A 849 -21.17 41.10 -10.80
CA GLU A 849 -21.66 42.37 -10.38
C GLU A 849 -22.12 43.19 -11.59
N ILE A 850 -23.37 43.63 -11.56
CA ILE A 850 -23.99 44.53 -12.56
C ILE A 850 -24.27 45.88 -11.92
N ILE A 851 -23.87 46.94 -12.58
CA ILE A 851 -24.06 48.30 -12.10
C ILE A 851 -24.97 49.05 -13.11
N ILE A 852 -26.14 49.46 -12.65
CA ILE A 852 -27.04 50.35 -13.41
C ILE A 852 -26.87 51.73 -12.83
N HIS A 853 -26.27 52.61 -13.63
CA HIS A 853 -26.01 54.00 -13.24
C HIS A 853 -27.30 54.82 -13.33
N PRO A 854 -27.60 55.69 -12.34
CA PRO A 854 -28.73 56.63 -12.45
C PRO A 854 -28.44 57.61 -13.56
N LEU A 855 -29.53 58.10 -14.22
CA LEU A 855 -29.38 59.12 -15.20
C LEU A 855 -28.98 60.45 -14.52
N PRO A 856 -28.16 61.28 -15.17
CA PRO A 856 -27.82 62.60 -14.65
C PRO A 856 -29.07 63.47 -14.57
N VAL A 857 -29.15 64.39 -13.61
CA VAL A 857 -30.26 65.32 -13.40
C VAL A 857 -29.71 66.73 -13.58
N PRO A 858 -29.58 67.22 -14.85
CA PRO A 858 -29.06 68.52 -15.09
C PRO A 858 -30.08 69.58 -14.69
N VAL A 859 -29.61 70.60 -13.94
CA VAL A 859 -30.40 71.76 -13.52
C VAL A 859 -29.74 72.96 -14.14
N ILE A 860 -30.58 73.79 -14.84
CA ILE A 860 -30.08 75.03 -15.42
C ILE A 860 -30.20 76.11 -14.37
N THR A 861 -29.11 76.79 -14.11
CA THR A 861 -29.05 78.07 -13.33
C THR A 861 -28.75 79.22 -14.24
N ALA A 862 -29.33 80.42 -13.98
CA ALA A 862 -29.06 81.59 -14.74
C ALA A 862 -28.42 82.68 -13.88
N ASN A 863 -27.44 83.34 -14.43
CA ASN A 863 -26.80 84.51 -13.85
C ASN A 863 -26.80 85.60 -14.96
N SER A 864 -27.76 86.53 -14.88
CA SER A 864 -27.98 87.55 -15.93
C SER A 864 -28.26 86.87 -17.28
N MET A 865 -27.41 87.04 -18.26
CA MET A 865 -27.57 86.46 -19.62
C MET A 865 -26.89 85.12 -19.80
N GLU A 866 -26.19 84.54 -18.77
CA GLU A 866 -25.49 83.25 -18.83
C GLU A 866 -26.27 82.16 -18.14
N LEU A 867 -26.57 81.11 -18.88
CA LEU A 867 -27.09 79.82 -18.38
C LEU A 867 -25.94 78.86 -18.07
N SER A 868 -26.00 78.21 -16.95
CA SER A 868 -25.01 77.20 -16.61
C SER A 868 -25.70 75.99 -15.99
N THR A 869 -25.04 74.85 -16.05
CA THR A 869 -25.48 73.59 -15.41
C THR A 869 -24.33 72.95 -14.61
N GLY A 870 -24.61 71.91 -13.88
CA GLY A 870 -23.60 71.14 -13.16
C GLY A 870 -22.46 70.65 -14.07
N ALA A 871 -21.35 70.14 -13.48
CA ALA A 871 -20.20 69.55 -14.23
C ALA A 871 -20.61 68.16 -14.76
N TYR A 872 -20.50 67.97 -16.08
CA TYR A 872 -20.74 66.72 -16.80
C TYR A 872 -19.63 66.48 -17.85
N SER A 873 -19.57 65.28 -18.43
CA SER A 873 -18.57 64.97 -19.46
C SER A 873 -18.82 65.63 -20.80
N SER A 874 -20.07 65.87 -21.13
CA SER A 874 -20.41 66.58 -22.34
C SER A 874 -21.74 67.39 -22.20
N TYR A 875 -21.93 68.35 -23.06
CA TYR A 875 -23.09 69.25 -23.06
C TYR A 875 -23.55 69.49 -24.48
N GLN A 876 -24.85 69.74 -24.65
CA GLN A 876 -25.45 70.26 -25.83
C GLN A 876 -26.67 71.11 -25.40
N TRP A 877 -26.63 72.45 -25.61
CA TRP A 877 -27.72 73.35 -25.31
C TRP A 877 -28.77 73.39 -26.44
N TYR A 878 -29.99 73.55 -26.08
CA TYR A 878 -31.13 73.59 -26.97
C TYR A 878 -31.94 74.88 -26.67
N HIS A 879 -32.50 75.46 -27.73
CA HIS A 879 -33.48 76.56 -27.62
C HIS A 879 -34.77 76.14 -28.34
N ASN A 880 -35.92 76.15 -27.63
CA ASN A 880 -37.23 75.63 -28.12
C ASN A 880 -37.14 74.26 -28.76
N GLY A 881 -36.32 73.30 -28.16
CA GLY A 881 -36.17 71.95 -28.64
C GLY A 881 -35.16 71.76 -29.81
N THR A 882 -34.58 72.84 -30.33
CA THR A 882 -33.63 72.87 -31.44
C THR A 882 -32.22 73.00 -30.87
N PRO A 883 -31.24 72.07 -31.24
CA PRO A 883 -29.88 72.14 -30.75
C PRO A 883 -29.22 73.46 -31.23
N ILE A 884 -28.54 74.13 -30.31
CA ILE A 884 -27.78 75.34 -30.61
C ILE A 884 -26.40 74.94 -31.07
N THR A 885 -26.10 75.22 -32.35
CA THR A 885 -24.81 74.79 -32.96
C THR A 885 -23.63 75.45 -32.22
N GLY A 886 -22.67 74.54 -31.78
CA GLY A 886 -21.46 74.97 -31.06
C GLY A 886 -21.66 75.25 -29.55
N ALA A 887 -22.88 75.14 -29.03
CA ALA A 887 -23.16 75.34 -27.59
C ALA A 887 -22.93 73.98 -26.80
N VAL A 888 -21.67 73.62 -26.63
CA VAL A 888 -21.20 72.31 -26.02
C VAL A 888 -20.42 72.53 -24.73
N ASN A 889 -20.47 73.74 -24.15
CA ASN A 889 -19.80 74.03 -22.88
C ASN A 889 -20.77 73.94 -21.69
N GLN A 890 -20.24 73.85 -20.48
CA GLN A 890 -21.02 73.85 -19.24
C GLN A 890 -21.91 75.08 -19.08
N ALA A 891 -21.46 76.22 -19.63
CA ALA A 891 -22.25 77.49 -19.65
C ALA A 891 -22.52 77.85 -21.08
N TYR A 892 -23.68 78.61 -21.27
CA TYR A 892 -24.13 79.14 -22.53
C TYR A 892 -24.70 80.57 -22.33
N THR A 893 -24.23 81.56 -23.11
CA THR A 893 -24.76 82.88 -23.06
C THR A 893 -26.02 83.00 -23.96
N MET A 894 -27.13 83.40 -23.40
CA MET A 894 -28.38 83.51 -24.12
C MET A 894 -28.31 84.66 -25.20
N VAL A 895 -28.60 84.28 -26.42
CA VAL A 895 -28.68 85.22 -27.53
C VAL A 895 -30.12 85.78 -27.69
N VAL A 896 -31.10 85.02 -27.25
CA VAL A 896 -32.55 85.36 -27.27
C VAL A 896 -33.07 85.21 -25.84
N THR A 897 -33.75 86.24 -25.32
CA THR A 897 -34.24 86.26 -23.92
C THR A 897 -35.64 85.65 -23.75
N THR A 898 -36.23 85.16 -24.84
CA THR A 898 -37.55 84.49 -24.83
C THR A 898 -37.44 83.08 -25.36
N GLY A 899 -38.27 82.13 -24.84
CA GLY A 899 -38.28 80.77 -25.25
C GLY A 899 -37.79 79.81 -24.13
N ALA A 900 -37.73 78.53 -24.41
CA ALA A 900 -37.36 77.51 -23.48
C ALA A 900 -35.91 76.96 -23.79
N TYR A 901 -35.02 77.06 -22.85
CA TYR A 901 -33.70 76.57 -22.97
C TYR A 901 -33.63 75.17 -22.19
N THR A 902 -33.05 74.18 -22.81
CA THR A 902 -32.69 72.88 -22.19
C THR A 902 -31.25 72.57 -22.49
N VAL A 903 -30.63 71.79 -21.63
CA VAL A 903 -29.26 71.21 -21.88
C VAL A 903 -29.34 69.71 -21.79
N PHE A 904 -28.81 69.04 -22.81
CA PHE A 904 -28.56 67.67 -22.86
C PHE A 904 -27.14 67.38 -22.33
N VAL A 905 -26.98 66.54 -21.31
CA VAL A 905 -25.68 66.28 -20.70
C VAL A 905 -25.41 64.78 -20.70
N THR A 906 -24.14 64.43 -20.74
CA THR A 906 -23.66 63.08 -20.52
C THR A 906 -22.70 63.07 -19.31
N ASP A 907 -22.91 62.17 -18.38
CA ASP A 907 -22.06 62.08 -17.20
C ASP A 907 -20.78 61.26 -17.47
N ALA A 908 -19.95 61.06 -16.45
CA ALA A 908 -18.70 60.27 -16.55
C ALA A 908 -18.94 58.77 -16.82
N ASN A 909 -20.11 58.25 -16.58
CA ASN A 909 -20.53 56.87 -16.83
C ASN A 909 -21.12 56.67 -18.22
N GLY A 910 -21.22 57.75 -19.02
CA GLY A 910 -21.80 57.71 -20.35
C GLY A 910 -23.33 57.84 -20.36
N CYS A 911 -23.97 58.07 -19.21
CA CYS A 911 -25.42 58.22 -19.10
C CYS A 911 -25.84 59.66 -19.44
N SER A 912 -26.88 59.80 -20.25
CA SER A 912 -27.32 61.09 -20.79
C SER A 912 -28.74 61.44 -20.38
N ALA A 913 -28.98 62.73 -20.11
CA ALA A 913 -30.31 63.19 -19.83
C ALA A 913 -30.45 64.65 -20.23
N MET A 914 -31.71 65.07 -20.52
CA MET A 914 -32.12 66.43 -20.83
C MET A 914 -32.55 67.11 -19.54
N SER A 915 -32.15 68.38 -19.35
CA SER A 915 -32.66 69.18 -18.26
C SER A 915 -34.17 69.58 -18.45
N GLN A 916 -34.78 69.91 -17.32
CA GLN A 916 -36.05 70.62 -17.41
C GLN A 916 -35.86 71.97 -18.19
N PRO A 917 -36.85 72.42 -18.93
CA PRO A 917 -36.73 73.64 -19.67
C PRO A 917 -36.63 74.86 -18.73
N PHE A 918 -35.62 75.71 -18.95
CA PHE A 918 -35.49 76.99 -18.36
C PHE A 918 -36.17 78.04 -19.27
N ARG A 919 -37.11 78.88 -18.73
CA ARG A 919 -37.77 79.93 -19.47
C ARG A 919 -37.32 81.26 -18.93
N GLY A 920 -36.67 82.05 -19.75
CA GLY A 920 -36.34 83.47 -19.44
C GLY A 920 -37.57 84.38 -19.52
N GLY A 921 -37.98 84.92 -18.42
CA GLY A 921 -39.09 85.96 -18.39
C GLY A 921 -40.07 85.67 -17.26
N THR A 922 -39.96 86.52 -16.22
CA THR A 922 -40.81 86.67 -15.05
C THR A 922 -41.00 85.54 -14.08
N ASP A 923 -40.35 85.77 -12.97
CA ASP A 923 -40.32 85.07 -11.75
C ASP A 923 -41.65 84.54 -11.22
N ILE A 924 -41.73 83.21 -10.90
CA ILE A 924 -42.40 82.77 -9.71
C ILE A 924 -41.32 82.09 -8.87
N SER A 925 -40.84 82.73 -7.82
CA SER A 925 -39.87 82.23 -6.91
C SER A 925 -40.40 80.89 -6.30
N GLN A 926 -39.67 79.84 -6.44
CA GLN A 926 -39.91 78.60 -5.72
C GLN A 926 -39.66 78.89 -4.23
N THR A 927 -40.75 79.21 -3.47
CA THR A 927 -40.64 79.37 -2.04
C THR A 927 -40.37 78.00 -1.38
N ASP A 928 -39.31 77.93 -0.65
CA ASP A 928 -38.85 76.70 0.01
C ASP A 928 -39.92 76.22 1.02
N ILE A 929 -40.51 75.03 0.75
CA ILE A 929 -41.55 74.42 1.55
C ILE A 929 -41.19 74.30 3.02
N ASN A 930 -39.87 74.10 3.30
CA ASN A 930 -39.34 73.98 4.66
C ASN A 930 -39.61 75.16 5.59
N ASN A 931 -40.00 76.38 5.02
CA ASN A 931 -40.42 77.53 5.80
C ASN A 931 -41.85 77.37 6.35
N TYR A 932 -42.66 76.47 5.82
CA TYR A 932 -44.04 76.27 6.15
C TYR A 932 -44.40 75.00 6.82
N VAL A 933 -43.72 73.90 6.37
CA VAL A 933 -43.99 72.56 6.88
C VAL A 933 -42.74 71.71 6.80
N SER A 934 -42.59 70.84 7.78
CA SER A 934 -41.61 69.70 7.74
C SER A 934 -42.38 68.40 7.55
N VAL A 935 -41.95 67.60 6.61
CA VAL A 935 -42.53 66.25 6.34
C VAL A 935 -41.42 65.17 6.42
N PHE A 936 -41.63 64.23 7.25
CA PHE A 936 -40.62 63.13 7.50
C PHE A 936 -41.33 61.82 7.89
N PRO A 937 -40.70 60.70 7.69
CA PRO A 937 -39.44 60.52 6.98
C PRO A 937 -39.59 60.70 5.46
N ASN A 938 -38.50 60.97 4.75
CA ASN A 938 -38.45 60.93 3.27
C ASN A 938 -37.17 60.21 2.83
N PRO A 939 -37.24 59.04 2.19
CA PRO A 939 -38.47 58.36 1.76
C PRO A 939 -39.32 57.86 2.94
N PHE A 940 -40.61 57.70 2.73
CA PHE A 940 -41.56 57.23 3.73
C PHE A 940 -42.13 55.85 3.35
N ASN A 941 -42.60 55.10 4.36
CA ASN A 941 -43.22 53.77 4.21
C ASN A 941 -44.78 53.89 4.48
N ASP A 942 -45.17 53.32 5.61
CA ASP A 942 -46.60 53.16 5.99
C ASP A 942 -47.18 54.39 6.62
N TRP A 943 -46.35 55.33 7.04
CA TRP A 943 -46.78 56.59 7.64
C TRP A 943 -45.84 57.78 7.34
N ILE A 944 -46.33 58.97 7.35
CA ILE A 944 -45.61 60.24 7.32
C ILE A 944 -46.04 61.10 8.48
N TYR A 945 -45.12 61.90 9.00
CA TYR A 945 -45.44 62.96 9.95
C TYR A 945 -45.30 64.32 9.31
N ILE A 946 -46.35 65.10 9.45
CA ILE A 946 -46.42 66.51 8.93
C ILE A 946 -46.35 67.45 10.13
N ASP A 947 -45.36 68.31 10.18
CA ASP A 947 -45.22 69.33 11.21
C ASP A 947 -45.40 70.70 10.60
N MET A 948 -46.54 71.31 10.89
CA MET A 948 -46.92 72.64 10.37
C MET A 948 -46.32 73.71 11.23
N LYS A 949 -45.48 74.57 10.68
CA LYS A 949 -44.80 75.67 11.42
C LYS A 949 -45.67 76.93 11.56
N GLN A 950 -46.84 76.96 10.95
CA GLN A 950 -47.80 78.05 11.04
C GLN A 950 -49.23 77.50 11.18
N SER A 951 -50.09 78.22 11.87
CA SER A 951 -51.49 77.84 12.01
C SER A 951 -52.35 78.24 10.77
N GLY A 952 -53.36 77.44 10.45
CA GLY A 952 -54.22 77.70 9.33
C GLY A 952 -53.77 77.18 7.97
N LEU A 953 -52.69 76.44 7.92
CA LEU A 953 -52.23 75.74 6.73
C LEU A 953 -52.85 74.34 6.62
N SER A 954 -52.91 73.86 5.35
CA SER A 954 -53.22 72.46 5.02
C SER A 954 -52.28 71.91 3.94
N VAL A 955 -52.10 70.58 3.94
CA VAL A 955 -51.32 69.87 2.93
C VAL A 955 -52.30 69.07 2.06
N GLU A 956 -52.17 69.21 0.75
CA GLU A 956 -52.82 68.38 -0.24
C GLU A 956 -51.74 67.51 -0.90
N VAL A 957 -51.94 66.13 -0.94
CA VAL A 957 -51.09 65.19 -1.53
C VAL A 957 -51.68 64.70 -2.86
N THR A 958 -50.91 64.78 -3.90
CA THR A 958 -51.29 64.29 -5.23
C THR A 958 -50.22 63.30 -5.77
N SER A 959 -50.63 62.37 -6.63
CA SER A 959 -49.70 61.58 -7.43
C SER A 959 -48.95 62.48 -8.41
N ILE A 960 -47.87 61.97 -9.02
CA ILE A 960 -47.01 62.71 -9.94
C ILE A 960 -47.79 63.15 -11.22
N ASP A 961 -48.81 62.40 -11.61
CA ASP A 961 -49.75 62.71 -12.69
C ASP A 961 -50.89 63.67 -12.30
N GLY A 962 -50.86 64.27 -11.09
CA GLY A 962 -51.77 65.29 -10.58
C GLY A 962 -53.05 64.76 -9.95
N ARG A 963 -53.24 63.46 -9.80
CA ARG A 963 -54.46 62.89 -9.19
C ARG A 963 -54.47 63.15 -7.68
N TYR A 964 -55.53 63.73 -7.16
CA TYR A 964 -55.75 63.97 -5.72
C TYR A 964 -55.77 62.67 -4.95
N ILE A 965 -55.05 62.63 -3.80
CA ILE A 965 -54.93 61.46 -2.92
C ILE A 965 -55.56 61.76 -1.57
N LEU A 966 -55.10 62.75 -0.86
CA LEU A 966 -55.55 63.10 0.46
C LEU A 966 -55.25 64.58 0.77
N SER A 967 -55.94 65.13 1.79
CA SER A 967 -55.52 66.39 2.41
C SER A 967 -55.51 66.25 3.92
N HIS A 968 -54.61 67.01 4.58
CA HIS A 968 -54.46 67.04 6.03
C HIS A 968 -54.37 68.50 6.52
N LYS A 969 -55.04 68.78 7.68
CA LYS A 969 -55.00 70.09 8.33
C LYS A 969 -54.30 70.02 9.68
N GLY A 970 -53.32 70.85 9.92
CA GLY A 970 -52.55 70.88 11.17
C GLY A 970 -51.45 69.86 11.20
N SER A 971 -50.61 69.81 12.27
CA SER A 971 -49.54 68.89 12.48
C SER A 971 -50.07 67.50 12.91
N GLY A 972 -49.48 66.40 12.41
CA GLY A 972 -49.90 65.05 12.78
C GLY A 972 -49.34 64.00 11.96
N LYS A 973 -49.58 62.74 12.41
CA LYS A 973 -49.20 61.51 11.75
C LYS A 973 -50.29 61.08 10.77
N ILE A 974 -49.93 60.78 9.55
CA ILE A 974 -50.82 60.31 8.51
C ILE A 974 -50.43 58.92 8.09
N GLU A 975 -51.35 57.98 8.10
CA GLU A 975 -51.16 56.65 7.58
C GLU A 975 -51.28 56.62 6.07
N VAL A 976 -50.28 56.09 5.40
CA VAL A 976 -50.17 56.10 3.95
C VAL A 976 -49.78 54.68 3.43
N SER A 977 -50.10 53.65 4.24
CA SER A 977 -49.87 52.24 3.92
C SER A 977 -50.50 51.80 2.59
N SER A 978 -51.66 52.35 2.27
CA SER A 978 -52.43 52.09 1.03
C SER A 978 -51.83 52.68 -0.24
N LEU A 979 -50.85 53.56 -0.13
CA LEU A 979 -50.20 54.14 -1.31
C LEU A 979 -49.19 53.16 -1.92
N THR A 980 -49.06 53.14 -3.24
CA THR A 980 -48.03 52.37 -3.96
C THR A 980 -46.69 53.11 -3.88
N ASN A 981 -45.61 52.34 -4.05
CA ASN A 981 -44.29 52.97 -4.13
C ASN A 981 -44.23 53.93 -5.30
N GLY A 982 -43.71 55.16 -5.05
CA GLY A 982 -43.65 56.17 -6.06
C GLY A 982 -43.36 57.56 -5.50
N VAL A 983 -43.43 58.58 -6.41
CA VAL A 983 -43.22 59.99 -6.08
C VAL A 983 -44.54 60.65 -5.93
N TYR A 984 -44.68 61.41 -4.85
CA TYR A 984 -45.91 62.20 -4.52
C TYR A 984 -45.59 63.64 -4.37
N ILE A 985 -46.57 64.53 -4.80
CA ILE A 985 -46.45 65.96 -4.73
C ILE A 985 -47.24 66.41 -3.53
N PHE A 986 -46.59 67.12 -2.65
CA PHE A 986 -47.25 67.82 -1.50
C PHE A 986 -47.35 69.28 -1.76
N LYS A 987 -48.59 69.80 -1.77
CA LYS A 987 -48.90 71.21 -1.93
C LYS A 987 -49.36 71.79 -0.60
N ILE A 988 -48.76 72.88 -0.21
CA ILE A 988 -49.18 73.62 1.00
C ILE A 988 -50.19 74.66 0.58
N LEU A 989 -51.35 74.64 1.22
CA LEU A 989 -52.44 75.59 0.96
C LEU A 989 -52.61 76.46 2.21
N ASP A 990 -52.85 77.72 1.93
CA ASP A 990 -53.24 78.74 2.94
C ASP A 990 -54.73 78.57 3.39
N SER A 991 -55.18 79.41 4.27
CA SER A 991 -56.61 79.47 4.76
C SER A 991 -57.62 79.73 3.72
N ARG A 992 -57.22 80.27 2.49
CA ARG A 992 -58.04 80.55 1.33
C ARG A 992 -57.96 79.44 0.27
N SER A 993 -57.27 78.29 0.58
CA SER A 993 -57.02 77.19 -0.34
C SER A 993 -56.11 77.56 -1.54
N GLN A 994 -55.23 78.60 -1.42
CA GLN A 994 -54.24 78.93 -2.45
C GLN A 994 -52.92 78.16 -2.15
N THR A 995 -52.33 77.62 -3.18
CA THR A 995 -51.06 76.92 -3.07
C THR A 995 -49.94 77.93 -2.85
N ILE A 996 -49.27 77.86 -1.69
CA ILE A 996 -48.15 78.70 -1.27
C ILE A 996 -46.78 77.99 -1.36
N ALA A 997 -46.72 76.66 -1.38
CA ALA A 997 -45.51 75.88 -1.60
C ALA A 997 -45.83 74.48 -2.13
N VAL A 998 -44.90 73.89 -2.85
CA VAL A 998 -45.01 72.55 -3.44
C VAL A 998 -43.67 71.83 -3.28
N SER A 999 -43.71 70.54 -2.90
CA SER A 999 -42.49 69.70 -2.84
C SER A 999 -42.80 68.21 -3.19
N LYS A 1000 -41.76 67.44 -3.46
CA LYS A 1000 -41.86 66.02 -3.82
C LYS A 1000 -41.37 65.16 -2.67
N TYR A 1001 -42.10 64.12 -2.42
CA TYR A 1001 -41.74 63.10 -1.44
C TYR A 1001 -41.87 61.74 -2.05
N VAL A 1002 -41.06 60.81 -1.55
CA VAL A 1002 -40.94 59.47 -2.13
C VAL A 1002 -41.47 58.44 -1.15
N LYS A 1003 -42.40 57.57 -1.60
CA LYS A 1003 -42.80 56.36 -0.87
C LYS A 1003 -41.96 55.20 -1.38
N SER A 1004 -41.29 54.47 -0.47
CA SER A 1004 -40.61 53.27 -0.76
C SER A 1004 -40.89 52.19 0.30
N SER A 1005 -41.17 50.99 -0.09
CA SER A 1005 -41.10 49.85 0.84
C SER A 1005 -39.65 49.52 1.13
N ARG A 1006 -39.29 49.31 2.38
CA ARG A 1006 -38.01 48.71 2.73
C ARG A 1006 -37.93 47.25 2.27
#